data_89b18fcf1ba8bcbd7c13b6794a189979
#
_entry.id   89b18fcf1ba8bcbd7c13b6794a189979
#
_cell.length_a   1.000
_cell.length_b   1.000
_cell.length_c   1.000
_cell.angle_alpha   90.00
_cell.angle_beta   90.00
_cell.angle_gamma   90.00
#
_symmetry.space_group_name_H-M   'P 1'
#
loop_
_entity.id
_entity.type
_entity.pdbx_description
1 polymer ?
#
loop_
_entity_poly.entity_id
_entity_poly.type
_entity_poly.pdbx_seq_one_letter_code
_entity_poly.pdbx_strand_id
1 'polypeptide(L)'
;MGADVQQHLTGRKGGSSKPKQPSIARDSLQSVATAKLLLAVGEGEFAETPTDRDIYLDNTPLMDASGNVNFPNVKWEWRSGSVDQDYIPGIPSVENETTVNVELRSDTPWVRSVTNTQLSAVRLRFAWPALQKQESSGDVNGYRIEYAVDVSTDGGAYQQVLLDAVDGKTTSRYERSQRIDLPAATTGWQVRVRRITPNQNSSLIADTMLIAGLTEVIDAKLRYPNTALLYIEFSAEQFSNIPAVTVECKARKVQVPTTYDPELRTYTGVWDGSFKSAWTNNPAWITYDISTNARFGLGKRIKPWMVDKWELYKIAQYCDQLVPDGKGGQEPRFLCDLNLQSRSQAWTLLRDIAAIYRGMSYWAQGQLVSQADMPRTADFDYVFTRANVIDGKMTYGAASARTRYSRALVSYDNPANNYDTDVTGYSDAPLLRRYGDNPVELSAIGCTRESEAQRRGKWAVLTSVQDRTITFATGMEGRIPLPGYIIPVADSLLAGREIGGRISAVAGRVVTLDRVTQAKAGDRLIINLPSGRAEGRTVQSVNGKAVTVTAAYSEAPEPELCWALDADDLAVQLYRVMSTKRDDNGQWTINGLQYEPSKFDHIDTGARLEERPISIIPVTTVQPPASVTLSSRWTIDQGLAVSTMTIIWPAVEGAVAYDVEWKKDSGNWIRLPRAGTTSVDVTGIYAGGYLARVRAVSAFDITSVWKSSILTQLSGKTGAPPALAFLRTTSGPWKIGLEWGFPASGAADTAYTEIQQSVTPGGSEQNATALGLFAYPTDTHTLTSLAAGARLAFRGRLIDRTGNVGPWSAWVDGISSTDASEYNELITKEYVESALGEQFFENIEQIGGNVDQLMEQYYDAGTVYQKGQIVRLNGRFYQALQDVPAGNPPPNPVYWADVGELVESVDALALRVTENAAAIEELDGVVQSSASSLDVLQAAARREPATGEKADALKGWDTIARAATEVIVRANEIEAQAKRVETVQAQTSANGAAIQTTQSVVASLDQGVKAMYSVKLQAHAN
;
A
#
# COMPACT_ATOMS: atom_id res chain seq x y z
N MET A 1 34.72 98.10 38.58
CA MET A 1 35.11 96.62 38.61
C MET A 1 33.90 95.83 38.19
N GLY A 2 33.83 95.52 36.89
CA GLY A 2 32.70 94.82 36.30
C GLY A 2 33.16 93.32 36.14
N ALA A 3 32.26 92.47 36.44
CA ALA A 3 32.38 91.05 36.19
C ALA A 3 31.49 90.68 35.01
N ASP A 4 32.17 90.21 33.95
CA ASP A 4 31.51 89.64 32.74
C ASP A 4 30.73 88.41 33.10
N VAL A 5 29.43 88.35 32.77
CA VAL A 5 28.60 87.16 32.80
C VAL A 5 28.60 86.63 31.41
N GLN A 6 29.36 85.51 31.17
CA GLN A 6 29.23 84.69 29.95
C GLN A 6 27.94 83.89 30.02
N GLN A 7 26.95 84.22 29.16
CA GLN A 7 25.82 83.35 28.91
C GLN A 7 26.23 82.15 28.02
N HIS A 8 26.24 80.92 28.55
CA HIS A 8 26.33 79.72 27.77
C HIS A 8 24.99 79.47 27.09
N LEU A 9 24.95 79.73 25.80
CA LEU A 9 23.86 79.20 24.93
C LEU A 9 24.09 77.71 24.71
N THR A 10 23.33 76.86 25.39
CA THR A 10 23.23 75.45 25.09
C THR A 10 22.30 75.22 23.88
N GLY A 11 22.88 75.07 22.72
CA GLY A 11 22.16 74.64 21.52
C GLY A 11 21.64 73.23 21.71
N ARG A 12 20.32 73.13 21.75
CA ARG A 12 19.65 71.81 21.72
C ARG A 12 19.89 71.20 20.34
N LYS A 13 20.74 70.19 20.23
CA LYS A 13 20.93 69.42 19.02
C LYS A 13 19.59 68.74 18.69
N GLY A 14 18.84 69.23 17.72
CA GLY A 14 17.68 68.65 17.17
C GLY A 14 18.14 67.27 16.56
N GLY A 15 17.68 66.18 17.13
CA GLY A 15 17.91 64.88 16.55
C GLY A 15 17.23 64.85 15.17
N SER A 16 18.00 64.75 14.11
CA SER A 16 17.49 64.46 12.81
C SER A 16 17.00 63.00 12.90
N SER A 17 15.70 62.81 13.05
CA SER A 17 15.11 61.55 12.73
C SER A 17 15.48 61.23 11.29
N LYS A 18 16.28 60.20 11.09
CA LYS A 18 16.53 59.67 9.74
C LYS A 18 15.15 59.45 9.10
N PRO A 19 14.89 59.92 7.90
CA PRO A 19 13.63 59.68 7.24
C PRO A 19 13.45 58.14 7.20
N LYS A 20 12.32 57.67 7.70
CA LYS A 20 11.93 56.30 7.67
C LYS A 20 11.86 55.86 6.20
N GLN A 21 12.69 54.90 5.79
CA GLN A 21 12.56 54.38 4.44
C GLN A 21 11.25 53.60 4.35
N PRO A 22 10.50 53.76 3.25
CA PRO A 22 9.28 53.03 3.03
C PRO A 22 9.54 51.53 3.06
N SER A 23 8.68 50.78 3.72
CA SER A 23 8.71 49.35 3.80
C SER A 23 7.68 48.72 2.85
N ILE A 24 8.05 47.69 2.13
CA ILE A 24 7.13 46.92 1.27
C ILE A 24 6.84 45.63 1.96
N ALA A 25 5.60 45.40 2.37
CA ALA A 25 5.14 44.13 2.88
C ALA A 25 5.29 43.06 1.81
N ARG A 26 5.65 41.85 2.21
CA ARG A 26 5.72 40.70 1.28
C ARG A 26 4.34 40.25 0.83
N ASP A 27 4.29 39.58 -0.31
CA ASP A 27 3.05 38.95 -0.80
C ASP A 27 2.62 37.86 0.18
N SER A 28 1.43 38.02 0.74
CA SER A 28 0.86 37.15 1.76
C SER A 28 -0.26 36.24 1.23
N LEU A 29 -0.78 36.54 0.03
CA LEU A 29 -1.81 35.74 -0.59
C LEU A 29 -1.16 34.54 -1.32
N GLN A 30 -1.45 33.37 -0.84
CA GLN A 30 -0.99 32.11 -1.45
C GLN A 30 -2.20 31.27 -1.86
N SER A 31 -2.08 30.57 -2.97
CA SER A 31 -3.10 29.61 -3.38
C SER A 31 -3.05 28.41 -2.47
N VAL A 32 -4.20 28.03 -1.92
CA VAL A 32 -4.37 26.80 -1.15
C VAL A 32 -4.99 25.76 -2.05
N ALA A 33 -4.27 24.70 -2.36
CA ALA A 33 -4.80 23.56 -3.06
C ALA A 33 -5.47 22.61 -2.06
N THR A 34 -6.65 22.10 -2.40
CA THR A 34 -7.38 21.12 -1.60
C THR A 34 -7.45 19.80 -2.35
N ALA A 35 -7.05 18.71 -1.72
CA ALA A 35 -7.23 17.38 -2.23
C ALA A 35 -8.54 16.78 -1.72
N LYS A 36 -9.28 16.09 -2.59
CA LYS A 36 -10.52 15.38 -2.29
C LYS A 36 -10.37 13.94 -2.75
N LEU A 37 -10.52 13.01 -1.85
CA LEU A 37 -10.42 11.57 -2.12
C LEU A 37 -11.75 10.90 -1.80
N LEU A 38 -12.22 10.06 -2.71
CA LEU A 38 -13.31 9.13 -2.47
C LEU A 38 -12.75 7.71 -2.53
N LEU A 39 -12.77 7.03 -1.40
CA LEU A 39 -12.18 5.70 -1.23
C LEU A 39 -13.29 4.67 -1.06
N ALA A 40 -13.24 3.59 -1.84
CA ALA A 40 -14.02 2.40 -1.61
C ALA A 40 -13.29 1.52 -0.59
N VAL A 41 -13.75 1.51 0.65
CA VAL A 41 -13.08 0.83 1.76
C VAL A 41 -13.31 -0.67 1.72
N GLY A 42 -14.52 -1.08 1.40
CA GLY A 42 -14.82 -2.50 1.28
C GLY A 42 -16.23 -2.79 0.77
N GLU A 43 -16.45 -4.03 0.41
CA GLU A 43 -17.71 -4.55 -0.10
C GLU A 43 -18.63 -4.98 1.06
N GLY A 44 -19.90 -4.64 0.97
CA GLY A 44 -20.93 -4.95 1.96
C GLY A 44 -21.16 -3.83 2.96
N GLU A 45 -22.17 -4.02 3.82
CA GLU A 45 -22.53 -3.06 4.86
C GLU A 45 -21.63 -3.24 6.09
N PHE A 46 -20.87 -2.21 6.42
CA PHE A 46 -20.00 -2.17 7.61
C PHE A 46 -20.83 -1.90 8.87
N ALA A 47 -20.36 -2.43 9.98
CA ALA A 47 -21.10 -2.35 11.24
C ALA A 47 -20.89 -1.05 11.99
N GLU A 48 -19.73 -0.42 11.82
CA GLU A 48 -19.31 0.74 12.60
C GLU A 48 -18.99 1.91 11.68
N THR A 49 -19.30 3.10 12.17
CA THR A 49 -18.84 4.36 11.59
C THR A 49 -17.55 4.73 12.29
N PRO A 50 -16.44 4.90 11.58
CA PRO A 50 -15.17 5.31 12.18
C PRO A 50 -15.28 6.70 12.82
N THR A 51 -14.40 6.99 13.75
CA THR A 51 -14.24 8.29 14.38
C THR A 51 -12.94 8.96 13.90
N ASP A 52 -12.68 10.20 14.31
CA ASP A 52 -11.41 10.89 14.01
C ASP A 52 -10.16 10.14 14.53
N ARG A 53 -10.33 9.20 15.46
CA ARG A 53 -9.25 8.39 16.02
C ARG A 53 -8.93 7.16 15.18
N ASP A 54 -9.88 6.76 14.36
CA ASP A 54 -9.84 5.52 13.59
C ASP A 54 -9.42 5.76 12.14
N ILE A 55 -9.27 7.05 11.74
CA ILE A 55 -8.84 7.46 10.41
C ILE A 55 -7.42 7.99 10.51
N TYR A 56 -6.51 7.44 9.72
CA TYR A 56 -5.09 7.75 9.75
C TYR A 56 -4.63 8.30 8.40
N LEU A 57 -3.77 9.32 8.45
CA LEU A 57 -3.03 9.85 7.32
C LEU A 57 -1.54 9.62 7.57
N ASP A 58 -0.87 8.87 6.68
CA ASP A 58 0.52 8.44 6.87
C ASP A 58 0.76 7.85 8.28
N ASN A 59 -0.09 6.90 8.69
CA ASN A 59 -0.08 6.23 10.00
C ASN A 59 -0.29 7.15 11.22
N THR A 60 -0.70 8.41 11.02
CA THR A 60 -1.04 9.34 12.10
C THR A 60 -2.56 9.53 12.15
N PRO A 61 -3.23 9.27 13.28
CA PRO A 61 -4.68 9.45 13.38
C PRO A 61 -5.08 10.92 13.23
N LEU A 62 -6.27 11.20 12.76
CA LEU A 62 -6.77 12.60 12.67
C LEU A 62 -6.83 13.25 14.05
N MET A 63 -7.13 12.48 15.09
CA MET A 63 -7.17 12.91 16.49
C MET A 63 -6.42 11.93 17.37
N ASP A 64 -5.58 12.43 18.27
CA ASP A 64 -4.86 11.59 19.23
C ASP A 64 -5.76 11.07 20.37
N ALA A 65 -5.21 10.17 21.20
CA ALA A 65 -5.92 9.62 22.36
C ALA A 65 -6.32 10.68 23.41
N SER A 66 -5.64 11.84 23.42
CA SER A 66 -5.92 12.95 24.33
C SER A 66 -6.97 13.93 23.79
N GLY A 67 -7.42 13.74 22.53
CA GLY A 67 -8.41 14.59 21.86
C GLY A 67 -7.80 15.77 21.10
N ASN A 68 -6.48 15.79 20.90
CA ASN A 68 -5.84 16.84 20.08
C ASN A 68 -5.96 16.46 18.61
N VAL A 69 -6.32 17.47 17.79
CA VAL A 69 -6.40 17.32 16.33
C VAL A 69 -5.00 17.39 15.74
N ASN A 70 -4.56 16.32 15.08
CA ASN A 70 -3.24 16.26 14.43
C ASN A 70 -3.23 17.00 13.08
N PHE A 71 -4.34 16.97 12.34
CA PHE A 71 -4.47 17.63 11.04
C PHE A 71 -5.64 18.61 11.05
N PRO A 72 -5.38 19.91 11.22
CA PRO A 72 -6.45 20.90 11.20
C PRO A 72 -7.08 21.02 9.79
N ASN A 73 -8.38 21.29 9.75
CA ASN A 73 -9.14 21.49 8.51
C ASN A 73 -9.28 20.26 7.60
N VAL A 74 -9.06 19.05 8.12
CA VAL A 74 -9.46 17.82 7.42
C VAL A 74 -10.96 17.63 7.61
N LYS A 75 -11.67 17.34 6.51
CA LYS A 75 -13.09 16.97 6.52
C LYS A 75 -13.22 15.57 5.97
N TRP A 76 -14.12 14.79 6.54
CA TRP A 76 -14.40 13.47 6.05
C TRP A 76 -15.89 13.12 6.20
N GLU A 77 -16.37 12.21 5.36
CA GLU A 77 -17.70 11.63 5.41
C GLU A 77 -17.62 10.12 5.21
N TRP A 78 -18.49 9.41 5.88
CA TRP A 78 -18.59 7.96 5.82
C TRP A 78 -19.93 7.50 5.27
N ARG A 79 -19.90 6.45 4.45
CA ARG A 79 -21.07 5.65 4.08
C ARG A 79 -20.79 4.20 4.41
N SER A 80 -21.67 3.57 5.17
CA SER A 80 -21.46 2.22 5.69
C SER A 80 -21.51 1.11 4.63
N GLY A 81 -21.95 1.38 3.42
CA GLY A 81 -22.18 0.36 2.41
C GLY A 81 -23.60 -0.22 2.46
N SER A 82 -24.57 0.45 3.06
CA SER A 82 -25.97 0.02 3.02
C SER A 82 -26.53 0.06 1.59
N VAL A 83 -27.58 -0.73 1.33
CA VAL A 83 -28.25 -0.75 0.02
C VAL A 83 -28.89 0.62 -0.28
N ASP A 84 -29.38 1.30 0.75
CA ASP A 84 -30.13 2.56 0.65
C ASP A 84 -29.28 3.80 0.95
N GLN A 85 -27.95 3.66 1.03
CA GLN A 85 -27.08 4.79 1.34
C GLN A 85 -27.20 5.91 0.32
N ASP A 86 -27.07 7.14 0.78
CA ASP A 86 -27.02 8.30 -0.06
C ASP A 86 -25.62 8.48 -0.67
N TYR A 87 -25.58 9.19 -1.81
CA TYR A 87 -24.31 9.58 -2.40
C TYR A 87 -23.58 10.62 -1.53
N ILE A 88 -22.28 10.71 -1.68
CA ILE A 88 -21.47 11.76 -1.03
C ILE A 88 -21.45 12.97 -1.96
N PRO A 89 -21.93 14.14 -1.49
CA PRO A 89 -21.97 15.36 -2.30
C PRO A 89 -20.58 15.95 -2.49
N GLY A 90 -20.42 16.85 -3.45
CA GLY A 90 -19.20 17.61 -3.64
C GLY A 90 -18.11 16.93 -4.48
N ILE A 91 -18.40 15.77 -5.07
CA ILE A 91 -17.55 15.09 -6.04
C ILE A 91 -18.08 15.39 -7.44
N PRO A 92 -17.40 16.22 -8.24
CA PRO A 92 -17.90 16.58 -9.54
C PRO A 92 -17.79 15.40 -10.53
N SER A 93 -18.87 15.20 -11.29
CA SER A 93 -18.92 14.30 -12.44
C SER A 93 -18.63 15.05 -13.73
N VAL A 94 -19.22 16.24 -13.84
CA VAL A 94 -19.06 17.12 -15.00
C VAL A 94 -18.81 18.53 -14.50
N GLU A 95 -17.80 19.17 -15.04
CA GLU A 95 -17.48 20.57 -14.81
C GLU A 95 -17.36 21.26 -16.16
N ASN A 96 -18.11 22.34 -16.34
CA ASN A 96 -18.05 23.15 -17.54
C ASN A 96 -17.76 24.61 -17.15
N GLU A 97 -16.55 25.07 -17.39
CA GLU A 97 -16.14 26.42 -17.07
C GLU A 97 -16.39 27.36 -18.23
N THR A 98 -17.08 28.45 -17.93
CA THR A 98 -17.25 29.60 -18.83
C THR A 98 -16.39 30.74 -18.34
N THR A 99 -15.49 31.23 -19.17
CA THR A 99 -14.70 32.43 -18.86
C THR A 99 -15.61 33.65 -18.83
N VAL A 100 -15.54 34.41 -17.74
CA VAL A 100 -16.35 35.62 -17.52
C VAL A 100 -15.51 36.89 -17.65
N ASN A 101 -14.42 36.94 -16.91
CA ASN A 101 -13.43 38.02 -16.88
C ASN A 101 -14.01 39.45 -16.78
N VAL A 102 -14.98 39.64 -15.89
CA VAL A 102 -15.67 40.91 -15.63
C VAL A 102 -15.21 41.49 -14.30
N GLU A 103 -14.94 42.80 -14.26
CA GLU A 103 -14.64 43.49 -13.00
C GLU A 103 -15.87 43.57 -12.11
N LEU A 104 -15.73 43.15 -10.87
CA LEU A 104 -16.76 43.27 -9.84
C LEU A 104 -16.61 44.61 -9.10
N ARG A 105 -17.60 45.45 -9.28
CA ARG A 105 -17.64 46.77 -8.64
C ARG A 105 -18.64 46.80 -7.50
N SER A 106 -18.40 47.69 -6.53
CA SER A 106 -19.28 47.81 -5.36
C SER A 106 -20.65 48.50 -5.68
N ASP A 107 -20.69 49.29 -6.75
CA ASP A 107 -21.89 49.96 -7.23
C ASP A 107 -22.76 49.08 -8.14
N THR A 108 -22.21 48.02 -8.72
CA THR A 108 -22.87 47.21 -9.73
C THR A 108 -22.62 45.70 -9.44
N PRO A 109 -23.59 45.01 -8.86
CA PRO A 109 -23.47 43.57 -8.62
C PRO A 109 -23.45 42.80 -9.96
N TRP A 110 -22.66 41.75 -10.03
CA TRP A 110 -22.71 40.82 -11.13
C TRP A 110 -23.82 39.80 -10.92
N VAL A 111 -24.64 39.56 -11.96
CA VAL A 111 -25.73 38.59 -11.90
C VAL A 111 -25.65 37.64 -13.10
N ARG A 112 -25.81 36.37 -12.84
CA ARG A 112 -25.86 35.32 -13.87
C ARG A 112 -27.08 34.42 -13.64
N SER A 113 -27.89 34.23 -14.65
CA SER A 113 -28.96 33.24 -14.64
C SER A 113 -28.41 31.89 -15.07
N VAL A 114 -28.78 30.87 -14.33
CA VAL A 114 -28.44 29.46 -14.52
C VAL A 114 -29.73 28.67 -14.66
N THR A 115 -30.03 28.19 -15.82
CA THR A 115 -31.30 27.54 -16.16
C THR A 115 -31.23 26.02 -16.16
N ASN A 116 -30.00 25.45 -16.14
CA ASN A 116 -29.84 24.01 -16.07
C ASN A 116 -30.12 23.50 -14.65
N THR A 117 -31.35 23.04 -14.40
CA THR A 117 -31.79 22.53 -13.09
C THR A 117 -31.12 21.23 -12.66
N GLN A 118 -30.27 20.63 -13.48
CA GLN A 118 -29.50 19.42 -13.13
C GLN A 118 -28.20 19.73 -12.36
N LEU A 119 -27.82 21.00 -12.26
CA LEU A 119 -26.61 21.38 -11.56
C LEU A 119 -26.75 21.11 -10.05
N SER A 120 -25.65 20.68 -9.46
CA SER A 120 -25.49 20.52 -8.01
C SER A 120 -24.89 21.76 -7.38
N ALA A 121 -24.01 22.44 -8.10
CA ALA A 121 -23.30 23.63 -7.63
C ALA A 121 -22.84 24.50 -8.81
N VAL A 122 -22.49 25.73 -8.48
CA VAL A 122 -21.64 26.57 -9.35
C VAL A 122 -20.34 26.86 -8.62
N ARG A 123 -19.22 26.92 -9.36
CA ARG A 123 -17.95 27.34 -8.82
C ARG A 123 -17.55 28.69 -9.44
N LEU A 124 -17.43 29.69 -8.61
CA LEU A 124 -17.00 31.02 -8.98
C LEU A 124 -15.49 31.14 -8.82
N ARG A 125 -14.79 31.53 -9.88
CA ARG A 125 -13.37 31.81 -9.82
C ARG A 125 -13.16 33.33 -9.85
N PHE A 126 -12.67 33.83 -8.71
CA PHE A 126 -12.30 35.24 -8.52
C PHE A 126 -10.84 35.45 -8.84
N ALA A 127 -10.49 36.63 -9.34
CA ALA A 127 -9.11 36.99 -9.59
C ALA A 127 -8.83 38.43 -9.15
N TRP A 128 -7.67 38.63 -8.59
CA TRP A 128 -7.11 39.93 -8.23
C TRP A 128 -5.78 40.11 -8.99
N PRO A 129 -5.73 41.00 -10.03
CA PRO A 129 -4.49 41.24 -10.79
C PRO A 129 -3.34 41.68 -9.87
N ALA A 130 -3.65 42.52 -8.90
CA ALA A 130 -2.80 42.89 -7.77
C ALA A 130 -3.70 43.30 -6.60
N LEU A 131 -3.24 43.12 -5.37
CA LEU A 131 -3.93 43.62 -4.17
C LEU A 131 -2.91 44.24 -3.22
N GLN A 132 -2.92 45.55 -3.13
CA GLN A 132 -1.99 46.32 -2.29
C GLN A 132 -2.46 47.76 -2.06
N LYS A 133 -2.00 48.33 -0.97
CA LYS A 133 -2.23 49.73 -0.61
C LYS A 133 -0.90 50.38 -0.31
N GLN A 134 -0.63 51.52 -0.96
CA GLN A 134 0.48 52.40 -0.62
C GLN A 134 -0.01 53.46 0.34
N GLU A 135 0.60 53.52 1.50
CA GLU A 135 0.32 54.57 2.53
C GLU A 135 1.03 55.87 2.21
N SER A 136 0.58 56.98 2.84
CA SER A 136 1.21 58.29 2.70
C SER A 136 2.67 58.31 3.14
N SER A 137 3.10 57.36 3.96
CA SER A 137 4.51 57.16 4.35
C SER A 137 5.35 56.50 3.24
N GLY A 138 4.75 56.08 2.15
CA GLY A 138 5.37 55.28 1.11
C GLY A 138 5.38 53.75 1.37
N ASP A 139 4.96 53.32 2.56
CA ASP A 139 4.85 51.91 2.91
C ASP A 139 3.79 51.25 2.04
N VAL A 140 4.08 50.02 1.55
CA VAL A 140 3.14 49.25 0.75
C VAL A 140 2.68 48.02 1.57
N ASN A 141 1.39 48.00 1.88
CA ASN A 141 0.74 46.98 2.70
C ASN A 141 -0.29 46.20 1.88
N GLY A 142 -0.82 45.11 2.47
CA GLY A 142 -1.99 44.43 1.95
C GLY A 142 -3.27 45.24 2.00
N TYR A 143 -4.28 44.80 1.30
CA TYR A 143 -5.61 45.40 1.30
C TYR A 143 -6.68 44.35 1.50
N ARG A 144 -7.81 44.73 2.11
CA ARG A 144 -8.93 43.82 2.39
C ARG A 144 -10.12 44.17 1.51
N ILE A 145 -10.66 43.16 0.81
CA ILE A 145 -11.90 43.27 0.04
C ILE A 145 -12.89 42.24 0.54
N GLU A 146 -14.04 42.70 0.98
CA GLU A 146 -15.18 41.84 1.34
C GLU A 146 -16.15 41.73 0.17
N TYR A 147 -16.68 40.54 -0.03
CA TYR A 147 -17.65 40.24 -1.06
C TYR A 147 -18.67 39.21 -0.56
N ALA A 148 -19.84 39.21 -1.18
CA ALA A 148 -20.88 38.23 -0.88
C ALA A 148 -21.43 37.59 -2.16
N VAL A 149 -21.89 36.35 -2.02
CA VAL A 149 -22.62 35.63 -3.06
C VAL A 149 -24.02 35.37 -2.55
N ASP A 150 -24.99 35.73 -3.37
CA ASP A 150 -26.39 35.47 -3.11
C ASP A 150 -26.98 34.58 -4.21
N VAL A 151 -27.90 33.73 -3.85
CA VAL A 151 -28.63 32.84 -4.77
C VAL A 151 -30.12 33.11 -4.65
N SER A 152 -30.77 33.33 -5.76
CA SER A 152 -32.23 33.33 -5.90
C SER A 152 -32.66 32.04 -6.62
N THR A 153 -33.56 31.28 -6.04
CA THR A 153 -34.10 30.02 -6.58
C THR A 153 -35.46 30.26 -7.13
N ASP A 154 -35.75 29.80 -8.36
CA ASP A 154 -37.04 29.88 -9.04
C ASP A 154 -37.62 31.30 -9.06
N GLY A 155 -36.81 32.33 -9.18
CA GLY A 155 -37.23 33.74 -9.15
C GLY A 155 -37.63 34.28 -7.78
N GLY A 156 -37.35 33.54 -6.70
CA GLY A 156 -37.59 33.98 -5.34
C GLY A 156 -36.63 35.05 -4.84
N ALA A 157 -36.71 35.43 -3.58
CA ALA A 157 -35.81 36.39 -2.98
C ALA A 157 -34.36 35.87 -2.92
N TYR A 158 -33.40 36.80 -3.10
CA TYR A 158 -31.98 36.46 -2.94
C TYR A 158 -31.67 36.09 -1.48
N GLN A 159 -31.02 34.95 -1.33
CA GLN A 159 -30.46 34.49 -0.05
C GLN A 159 -28.93 34.60 -0.11
N GLN A 160 -28.30 35.18 0.89
CA GLN A 160 -26.85 35.23 0.98
C GLN A 160 -26.31 33.86 1.39
N VAL A 161 -25.58 33.23 0.50
CA VAL A 161 -25.00 31.88 0.69
C VAL A 161 -23.51 31.92 1.03
N LEU A 162 -22.84 33.03 0.71
CA LEU A 162 -21.43 33.22 1.05
C LEU A 162 -21.17 34.69 1.42
N LEU A 163 -20.46 34.88 2.51
CA LEU A 163 -19.81 36.14 2.87
C LEU A 163 -18.34 35.81 3.13
N ASP A 164 -17.43 36.39 2.34
CA ASP A 164 -16.01 36.09 2.43
C ASP A 164 -15.20 37.38 2.16
N ALA A 165 -13.93 37.33 2.49
CA ALA A 165 -13.00 38.44 2.23
C ALA A 165 -11.66 37.91 1.72
N VAL A 166 -11.03 38.64 0.82
CA VAL A 166 -9.60 38.52 0.56
C VAL A 166 -8.89 39.55 1.40
N ASP A 167 -7.90 39.15 2.18
CA ASP A 167 -7.12 40.04 3.05
C ASP A 167 -5.63 39.72 2.91
N GLY A 168 -4.86 40.59 2.42
CA GLY A 168 -3.45 40.38 2.19
C GLY A 168 -2.88 41.21 1.04
N LYS A 169 -1.65 40.92 0.65
CA LYS A 169 -0.93 41.58 -0.42
C LYS A 169 -0.58 40.57 -1.52
N THR A 170 -0.74 40.96 -2.75
CA THR A 170 -0.17 40.27 -3.91
C THR A 170 0.20 41.29 -5.00
N THR A 171 1.38 41.13 -5.58
CA THR A 171 1.87 41.93 -6.72
C THR A 171 1.64 41.23 -8.05
N SER A 172 1.26 39.96 -8.03
CA SER A 172 0.89 39.13 -9.20
C SER A 172 -0.56 38.69 -9.12
N ARG A 173 -1.09 38.20 -10.23
CA ARG A 173 -2.48 37.71 -10.28
C ARG A 173 -2.68 36.57 -9.29
N TYR A 174 -3.56 36.79 -8.33
CA TYR A 174 -4.03 35.80 -7.37
C TYR A 174 -5.44 35.36 -7.76
N GLU A 175 -5.70 34.07 -7.70
CA GLU A 175 -7.03 33.51 -7.98
C GLU A 175 -7.52 32.66 -6.80
N ARG A 176 -8.83 32.74 -6.55
CA ARG A 176 -9.52 31.92 -5.55
C ARG A 176 -10.82 31.40 -6.14
N SER A 177 -11.06 30.11 -6.00
CA SER A 177 -12.31 29.48 -6.41
C SER A 177 -13.21 29.23 -5.20
N GLN A 178 -14.48 29.55 -5.33
CA GLN A 178 -15.52 29.30 -4.31
C GLN A 178 -16.63 28.47 -4.93
N ARG A 179 -16.90 27.31 -4.32
CA ARG A 179 -18.04 26.47 -4.67
C ARG A 179 -19.28 26.95 -3.93
N ILE A 180 -20.38 27.12 -4.65
CA ILE A 180 -21.70 27.48 -4.15
C ILE A 180 -22.65 26.34 -4.47
N ASP A 181 -23.11 25.62 -3.47
CA ASP A 181 -24.09 24.56 -3.63
C ASP A 181 -25.46 25.16 -3.92
N LEU A 182 -26.17 24.58 -4.88
CA LEU A 182 -27.46 25.06 -5.35
C LEU A 182 -28.59 24.24 -4.74
N PRO A 183 -29.58 24.88 -4.09
CA PRO A 183 -30.76 24.19 -3.62
C PRO A 183 -31.58 23.66 -4.81
N ALA A 184 -32.48 22.72 -4.58
CA ALA A 184 -33.34 22.18 -5.63
C ALA A 184 -34.18 23.30 -6.28
N ALA A 185 -34.25 23.32 -7.62
CA ALA A 185 -35.00 24.30 -8.38
C ALA A 185 -35.80 23.64 -9.50
N THR A 186 -36.90 24.29 -9.88
CA THR A 186 -37.77 23.89 -10.99
C THR A 186 -37.47 24.67 -12.28
N THR A 187 -37.10 25.94 -12.17
CA THR A 187 -36.83 26.82 -13.32
C THR A 187 -35.39 27.28 -13.39
N GLY A 188 -34.66 27.18 -12.28
CA GLY A 188 -33.24 27.52 -12.20
C GLY A 188 -32.91 28.56 -11.13
N TRP A 189 -31.72 29.13 -11.21
CA TRP A 189 -31.19 30.06 -10.23
C TRP A 189 -30.68 31.34 -10.87
N GLN A 190 -30.64 32.39 -10.04
CA GLN A 190 -29.84 33.57 -10.32
C GLN A 190 -28.73 33.69 -9.28
N VAL A 191 -27.51 33.67 -9.71
CA VAL A 191 -26.33 33.85 -8.87
C VAL A 191 -25.94 35.33 -8.95
N ARG A 192 -25.91 36.01 -7.81
CA ARG A 192 -25.53 37.40 -7.67
C ARG A 192 -24.27 37.49 -6.83
N VAL A 193 -23.28 38.19 -7.35
CA VAL A 193 -22.04 38.49 -6.61
C VAL A 193 -21.98 39.97 -6.34
N ARG A 194 -21.77 40.33 -5.08
CA ARG A 194 -21.67 41.72 -4.64
C ARG A 194 -20.32 41.99 -4.00
N ARG A 195 -19.63 43.00 -4.42
CA ARG A 195 -18.48 43.53 -3.71
C ARG A 195 -19.00 44.47 -2.62
N ILE A 196 -18.63 44.21 -1.36
CA ILE A 196 -19.06 44.98 -0.21
C ILE A 196 -18.12 46.16 0.03
N THR A 197 -16.81 45.89 -0.03
CA THR A 197 -15.80 46.96 0.09
C THR A 197 -15.86 47.91 -1.12
N PRO A 198 -16.09 49.21 -0.93
CA PRO A 198 -16.11 50.17 -2.04
C PRO A 198 -14.81 50.17 -2.84
N ASN A 199 -14.94 50.34 -4.18
CA ASN A 199 -13.78 50.55 -5.05
C ASN A 199 -13.11 51.87 -4.69
N GLN A 200 -11.79 51.84 -4.49
CA GLN A 200 -11.07 53.07 -4.08
C GLN A 200 -10.77 54.00 -5.24
N ASN A 201 -10.71 53.49 -6.48
CA ASN A 201 -10.41 54.24 -7.70
C ASN A 201 -9.17 55.17 -7.53
N SER A 202 -8.17 54.70 -6.83
CA SER A 202 -6.94 55.41 -6.49
C SER A 202 -5.74 54.71 -7.10
N SER A 203 -4.81 55.44 -7.65
CA SER A 203 -3.55 54.86 -8.14
C SER A 203 -2.64 54.32 -7.03
N LEU A 204 -2.94 54.70 -5.76
CA LEU A 204 -2.21 54.18 -4.59
C LEU A 204 -2.78 52.88 -4.04
N ILE A 205 -3.94 52.44 -4.51
CA ILE A 205 -4.60 51.21 -4.04
C ILE A 205 -4.98 50.36 -5.24
N ALA A 206 -4.31 49.22 -5.37
CA ALA A 206 -4.67 48.22 -6.34
C ALA A 206 -5.73 47.28 -5.70
N ASP A 207 -6.99 47.52 -6.03
CA ASP A 207 -8.14 46.82 -5.45
C ASP A 207 -9.11 46.24 -6.49
N THR A 208 -8.62 46.02 -7.71
CA THR A 208 -9.41 45.44 -8.78
C THR A 208 -9.74 43.97 -8.45
N MET A 209 -11.03 43.65 -8.46
CA MET A 209 -11.53 42.27 -8.29
C MET A 209 -12.28 41.86 -9.54
N LEU A 210 -11.92 40.70 -10.11
CA LEU A 210 -12.56 40.14 -11.29
C LEU A 210 -13.32 38.87 -10.94
N ILE A 211 -14.44 38.65 -11.62
CA ILE A 211 -15.01 37.32 -11.76
C ILE A 211 -14.36 36.71 -13.00
N ALA A 212 -13.38 35.83 -12.78
CA ALA A 212 -12.57 35.28 -13.87
C ALA A 212 -13.35 34.19 -14.64
N GLY A 213 -14.11 33.37 -13.91
CA GLY A 213 -14.90 32.28 -14.52
C GLY A 213 -16.05 31.82 -13.64
N LEU A 214 -17.01 31.20 -14.29
CA LEU A 214 -18.13 30.47 -13.70
C LEU A 214 -18.07 29.04 -14.21
N THR A 215 -17.96 28.08 -13.32
CA THR A 215 -18.02 26.66 -13.63
C THR A 215 -19.38 26.10 -13.20
N GLU A 216 -20.10 25.50 -14.14
CA GLU A 216 -21.28 24.73 -13.86
C GLU A 216 -20.85 23.33 -13.43
N VAL A 217 -21.33 22.86 -12.26
CA VAL A 217 -20.91 21.60 -11.64
C VAL A 217 -22.11 20.67 -11.48
N ILE A 218 -21.97 19.48 -12.04
CA ILE A 218 -22.88 18.37 -11.77
C ILE A 218 -22.13 17.35 -10.94
N ASP A 219 -22.56 17.10 -9.72
CA ASP A 219 -21.97 16.08 -8.86
C ASP A 219 -22.29 14.67 -9.34
N ALA A 220 -21.35 13.79 -9.14
CA ALA A 220 -21.55 12.36 -9.33
C ALA A 220 -22.50 11.84 -8.25
N LYS A 221 -23.79 11.75 -8.57
CA LYS A 221 -24.82 11.22 -7.65
C LYS A 221 -24.78 9.68 -7.60
N LEU A 222 -23.56 9.12 -7.46
CA LEU A 222 -23.35 7.68 -7.41
C LEU A 222 -23.40 7.20 -5.96
N ARG A 223 -24.37 6.36 -5.67
CA ARG A 223 -24.65 5.88 -4.32
C ARG A 223 -23.76 4.72 -3.89
N TYR A 224 -23.19 3.97 -4.85
CA TYR A 224 -22.38 2.77 -4.61
C TYR A 224 -22.99 1.81 -3.58
N PRO A 225 -24.22 1.31 -3.79
CA PRO A 225 -24.88 0.42 -2.83
C PRO A 225 -24.03 -0.82 -2.58
N ASN A 226 -24.01 -1.29 -1.35
CA ASN A 226 -23.15 -2.37 -0.84
C ASN A 226 -21.63 -2.08 -0.91
N THR A 227 -21.20 -0.83 -0.94
CA THR A 227 -19.80 -0.46 -0.85
C THR A 227 -19.61 0.59 0.22
N ALA A 228 -18.81 0.28 1.23
CA ALA A 228 -18.45 1.26 2.25
C ALA A 228 -17.52 2.31 1.65
N LEU A 229 -17.81 3.59 1.87
CA LEU A 229 -17.10 4.72 1.29
C LEU A 229 -16.56 5.63 2.38
N LEU A 230 -15.32 6.06 2.21
CA LEU A 230 -14.74 7.17 2.94
C LEU A 230 -14.42 8.30 1.97
N TYR A 231 -15.02 9.45 2.20
CA TYR A 231 -14.61 10.70 1.59
C TYR A 231 -13.70 11.45 2.56
N ILE A 232 -12.61 11.98 2.05
CA ILE A 232 -11.69 12.81 2.84
C ILE A 232 -11.21 14.00 2.01
N GLU A 233 -11.20 15.17 2.65
CA GLU A 233 -10.76 16.44 2.07
C GLU A 233 -9.72 17.08 2.99
N PHE A 234 -8.57 17.45 2.45
CA PHE A 234 -7.49 18.09 3.19
C PHE A 234 -6.74 19.12 2.34
N SER A 235 -6.09 20.08 3.04
CA SER A 235 -5.26 21.09 2.39
C SER A 235 -3.92 20.49 1.97
N ALA A 236 -3.51 20.75 0.73
CA ALA A 236 -2.20 20.35 0.21
C ALA A 236 -1.02 21.01 0.93
N GLU A 237 -1.24 22.07 1.72
CA GLU A 237 -0.18 22.70 2.52
C GLU A 237 0.33 21.79 3.65
N GLN A 238 -0.48 20.82 4.07
CA GLN A 238 -0.14 19.93 5.18
C GLN A 238 0.70 18.72 4.74
N PHE A 239 0.66 18.39 3.46
CA PHE A 239 1.28 17.19 2.92
C PHE A 239 2.12 17.53 1.68
N SER A 240 3.31 16.95 1.59
CA SER A 240 4.15 17.04 0.39
C SER A 240 3.65 16.17 -0.77
N ASN A 241 2.96 15.09 -0.44
CA ASN A 241 2.34 14.14 -1.35
C ASN A 241 0.93 13.81 -0.84
N ILE A 242 0.14 13.12 -1.65
CA ILE A 242 -1.13 12.55 -1.18
C ILE A 242 -0.80 11.52 -0.08
N PRO A 243 -1.28 11.70 1.16
CA PRO A 243 -0.98 10.79 2.25
C PRO A 243 -1.65 9.43 2.03
N ALA A 244 -1.03 8.39 2.56
CA ALA A 244 -1.68 7.08 2.67
C ALA A 244 -2.83 7.18 3.66
N VAL A 245 -4.04 6.79 3.22
CA VAL A 245 -5.24 6.81 4.07
C VAL A 245 -5.51 5.40 4.55
N THR A 246 -5.54 5.20 5.87
CA THR A 246 -5.94 3.95 6.51
C THR A 246 -7.09 4.17 7.48
N VAL A 247 -7.94 3.16 7.63
CA VAL A 247 -9.12 3.22 8.51
C VAL A 247 -9.18 1.97 9.35
N GLU A 248 -9.26 2.12 10.66
CA GLU A 248 -9.59 1.05 11.60
C GLU A 248 -11.11 1.02 11.78
N CYS A 249 -11.75 -0.11 11.50
CA CYS A 249 -13.21 -0.22 11.61
C CYS A 249 -13.67 -1.66 11.77
N LYS A 250 -14.83 -1.83 12.40
CA LYS A 250 -15.57 -3.09 12.32
C LYS A 250 -16.20 -3.20 10.94
N ALA A 251 -15.60 -4.07 10.14
CA ALA A 251 -15.95 -4.23 8.74
C ALA A 251 -17.36 -4.82 8.54
N ARG A 252 -17.52 -5.57 7.50
CA ARG A 252 -18.80 -6.06 7.00
C ARG A 252 -19.61 -6.87 8.00
N LYS A 253 -20.92 -6.60 8.08
CA LYS A 253 -21.90 -7.48 8.71
C LYS A 253 -22.03 -8.79 7.94
N VAL A 254 -22.16 -9.89 8.65
CA VAL A 254 -22.33 -11.24 8.11
C VAL A 254 -23.59 -11.90 8.67
N GLN A 255 -23.97 -13.04 8.08
CA GLN A 255 -25.12 -13.81 8.58
C GLN A 255 -24.73 -14.59 9.84
N VAL A 256 -25.36 -14.24 10.95
CA VAL A 256 -25.18 -14.94 12.24
C VAL A 256 -26.52 -15.50 12.74
N PRO A 257 -26.51 -16.56 13.57
CA PRO A 257 -27.76 -17.09 14.17
C PRO A 257 -28.56 -16.00 14.88
N THR A 258 -29.88 -16.08 14.81
CA THR A 258 -30.77 -15.16 15.56
C THR A 258 -30.54 -15.22 17.08
N THR A 259 -30.11 -16.37 17.60
CA THR A 259 -29.81 -16.62 19.00
C THR A 259 -28.41 -16.14 19.44
N TYR A 260 -27.59 -15.66 18.51
CA TYR A 260 -26.22 -15.20 18.77
C TYR A 260 -26.20 -13.73 19.20
N ASP A 261 -25.51 -13.45 20.29
CA ASP A 261 -25.15 -12.09 20.69
C ASP A 261 -23.70 -11.81 20.24
N PRO A 262 -23.49 -10.93 19.27
CA PRO A 262 -22.16 -10.67 18.73
C PRO A 262 -21.25 -9.87 19.67
N GLU A 263 -21.79 -9.10 20.63
CA GLU A 263 -20.99 -8.32 21.58
C GLU A 263 -20.51 -9.22 22.72
N LEU A 264 -21.43 -9.98 23.31
CA LEU A 264 -21.14 -10.91 24.41
C LEU A 264 -20.59 -12.25 23.90
N ARG A 265 -20.65 -12.54 22.59
CA ARG A 265 -20.27 -13.81 21.96
C ARG A 265 -20.95 -15.02 22.59
N THR A 266 -22.22 -14.86 22.95
CA THR A 266 -23.03 -15.87 23.61
C THR A 266 -24.18 -16.35 22.74
N TYR A 267 -24.64 -17.55 23.01
CA TYR A 267 -25.74 -18.20 22.29
C TYR A 267 -26.85 -18.49 23.30
N THR A 268 -28.06 -17.98 23.05
CA THR A 268 -29.18 -18.10 23.96
C THR A 268 -30.33 -18.91 23.37
N GLY A 269 -30.86 -19.87 24.14
CA GLY A 269 -32.00 -20.71 23.72
C GLY A 269 -31.65 -21.73 22.63
N VAL A 270 -32.71 -22.34 22.05
CA VAL A 270 -32.57 -23.31 20.97
C VAL A 270 -32.62 -22.56 19.62
N TRP A 271 -31.59 -22.76 18.81
CA TRP A 271 -31.57 -22.14 17.50
C TRP A 271 -32.42 -22.93 16.50
N ASP A 272 -33.31 -22.27 15.80
CA ASP A 272 -34.20 -22.82 14.77
C ASP A 272 -33.58 -22.88 13.36
N GLY A 273 -32.33 -22.41 13.21
CA GLY A 273 -31.62 -22.35 11.95
C GLY A 273 -31.85 -21.06 11.16
N SER A 274 -32.49 -20.05 11.76
CA SER A 274 -32.68 -18.72 11.19
C SER A 274 -31.47 -17.81 11.46
N PHE A 275 -31.27 -16.80 10.58
CA PHE A 275 -30.13 -15.90 10.61
C PHE A 275 -30.56 -14.45 10.72
N LYS A 276 -29.70 -13.62 11.32
CA LYS A 276 -29.76 -12.17 11.29
C LYS A 276 -28.44 -11.60 10.78
N SER A 277 -28.45 -10.38 10.24
CA SER A 277 -27.24 -9.66 9.85
C SER A 277 -26.64 -8.96 11.05
N ALA A 278 -25.39 -9.26 11.40
CA ALA A 278 -24.64 -8.59 12.47
C ALA A 278 -23.15 -8.70 12.22
N TRP A 279 -22.36 -7.85 12.87
CA TRP A 279 -20.93 -7.96 12.80
C TRP A 279 -20.42 -9.08 13.73
N THR A 280 -19.51 -9.85 13.25
CA THR A 280 -18.69 -10.75 14.04
C THR A 280 -17.40 -11.10 13.30
N ASN A 281 -16.33 -11.33 14.02
CA ASN A 281 -15.10 -11.92 13.51
C ASN A 281 -14.95 -13.41 13.88
N ASN A 282 -16.07 -14.08 14.15
CA ASN A 282 -16.08 -15.53 14.32
C ASN A 282 -15.88 -16.24 12.96
N PRO A 283 -14.79 -17.03 12.79
CA PRO A 283 -14.44 -17.59 11.49
C PRO A 283 -15.49 -18.57 10.92
N ALA A 284 -16.27 -19.23 11.76
CA ALA A 284 -17.32 -20.14 11.30
C ALA A 284 -18.48 -19.39 10.60
N TRP A 285 -18.91 -18.25 11.15
CA TRP A 285 -19.97 -17.43 10.52
C TRP A 285 -19.47 -16.71 9.28
N ILE A 286 -18.18 -16.31 9.26
CA ILE A 286 -17.54 -15.79 8.06
C ILE A 286 -17.49 -16.86 6.96
N THR A 287 -17.16 -18.11 7.29
CA THR A 287 -17.20 -19.26 6.36
C THR A 287 -18.60 -19.46 5.78
N TYR A 288 -19.64 -19.37 6.63
CA TYR A 288 -21.02 -19.50 6.19
C TYR A 288 -21.40 -18.38 5.22
N ASP A 289 -21.09 -17.12 5.57
CA ASP A 289 -21.41 -15.97 4.76
C ASP A 289 -20.71 -16.00 3.39
N ILE A 290 -19.42 -16.26 3.36
CA ILE A 290 -18.65 -16.41 2.11
C ILE A 290 -19.24 -17.54 1.25
N SER A 291 -19.64 -18.63 1.86
CA SER A 291 -20.20 -19.77 1.12
C SER A 291 -21.56 -19.47 0.51
N THR A 292 -22.41 -18.69 1.19
CA THR A 292 -23.83 -18.52 0.83
C THR A 292 -24.17 -17.16 0.25
N ASN A 293 -23.31 -16.17 0.37
CA ASN A 293 -23.55 -14.83 -0.14
C ASN A 293 -23.49 -14.81 -1.67
N ALA A 294 -24.58 -14.33 -2.31
CA ALA A 294 -24.70 -14.36 -3.77
C ALA A 294 -23.92 -13.23 -4.47
N ARG A 295 -23.56 -12.16 -3.75
CA ARG A 295 -22.91 -10.98 -4.32
C ARG A 295 -21.37 -11.12 -4.33
N PHE A 296 -20.77 -11.31 -3.16
CA PHE A 296 -19.32 -11.35 -2.99
C PHE A 296 -18.79 -12.73 -2.52
N GLY A 297 -19.67 -13.71 -2.43
CA GLY A 297 -19.34 -15.07 -2.06
C GLY A 297 -19.73 -16.10 -3.15
N LEU A 298 -19.90 -17.33 -2.71
CA LEU A 298 -20.18 -18.48 -3.56
C LEU A 298 -21.68 -18.76 -3.72
N GLY A 299 -22.57 -17.93 -3.18
CA GLY A 299 -24.02 -18.16 -3.08
C GLY A 299 -24.78 -18.30 -4.40
N LYS A 300 -24.16 -17.96 -5.53
CA LYS A 300 -24.69 -18.29 -6.85
C LYS A 300 -24.63 -19.80 -7.10
N ARG A 301 -23.64 -20.52 -6.56
CA ARG A 301 -23.39 -21.95 -6.72
C ARG A 301 -23.76 -22.75 -5.48
N ILE A 302 -23.43 -22.26 -4.28
CA ILE A 302 -23.67 -22.92 -3.00
C ILE A 302 -24.87 -22.25 -2.33
N LYS A 303 -25.96 -23.01 -2.19
CA LYS A 303 -27.19 -22.51 -1.56
C LYS A 303 -27.15 -22.76 -0.05
N PRO A 304 -27.89 -22.01 0.78
CA PRO A 304 -27.90 -22.16 2.24
C PRO A 304 -28.15 -23.58 2.73
N TRP A 305 -29.01 -24.35 2.02
CA TRP A 305 -29.28 -25.76 2.35
C TRP A 305 -28.13 -26.71 2.00
N MET A 306 -27.19 -26.28 1.15
CA MET A 306 -25.99 -27.04 0.78
C MET A 306 -24.84 -26.88 1.79
N VAL A 307 -25.00 -26.08 2.82
CA VAL A 307 -23.99 -25.88 3.89
C VAL A 307 -24.49 -26.51 5.18
N ASP A 308 -23.67 -27.34 5.82
CA ASP A 308 -24.00 -27.88 7.14
C ASP A 308 -23.81 -26.79 8.21
N LYS A 309 -24.88 -25.99 8.37
CA LYS A 309 -24.92 -24.90 9.34
C LYS A 309 -24.91 -25.36 10.80
N TRP A 310 -25.35 -26.62 11.06
CA TRP A 310 -25.41 -27.14 12.43
C TRP A 310 -24.03 -27.51 12.95
N GLU A 311 -23.17 -28.06 12.10
CA GLU A 311 -21.80 -28.32 12.49
C GLU A 311 -21.01 -27.01 12.61
N LEU A 312 -21.24 -26.03 11.70
CA LEU A 312 -20.68 -24.68 11.84
C LEU A 312 -21.11 -24.00 13.13
N TYR A 313 -22.35 -24.22 13.59
CA TYR A 313 -22.82 -23.69 14.87
C TYR A 313 -22.01 -24.19 16.06
N LYS A 314 -21.68 -25.48 16.10
CA LYS A 314 -20.80 -26.06 17.14
C LYS A 314 -19.40 -25.51 17.05
N ILE A 315 -18.85 -25.37 15.83
CA ILE A 315 -17.54 -24.80 15.59
C ILE A 315 -17.53 -23.33 16.06
N ALA A 316 -18.57 -22.58 15.75
CA ALA A 316 -18.68 -21.18 16.15
C ALA A 316 -18.70 -21.02 17.68
N GLN A 317 -19.46 -21.87 18.38
CA GLN A 317 -19.45 -21.91 19.84
C GLN A 317 -18.05 -22.21 20.39
N TYR A 318 -17.33 -23.12 19.76
CA TYR A 318 -15.96 -23.47 20.14
C TYR A 318 -14.98 -22.30 19.91
N CYS A 319 -15.16 -21.56 18.83
CA CYS A 319 -14.36 -20.36 18.53
C CYS A 319 -14.56 -19.25 19.57
N ASP A 320 -15.81 -19.08 20.05
CA ASP A 320 -16.17 -18.03 20.99
C ASP A 320 -15.88 -18.38 22.46
N GLN A 321 -15.53 -19.66 22.75
CA GLN A 321 -15.14 -20.05 24.12
C GLN A 321 -13.90 -19.27 24.56
N LEU A 322 -13.96 -18.75 25.78
CA LEU A 322 -12.87 -18.01 26.38
C LEU A 322 -11.71 -18.94 26.77
N VAL A 323 -10.52 -18.54 26.41
CA VAL A 323 -9.24 -19.21 26.75
C VAL A 323 -8.27 -18.18 27.32
N PRO A 324 -7.28 -18.61 28.13
CA PRO A 324 -6.26 -17.70 28.65
C PRO A 324 -5.49 -17.00 27.53
N ASP A 325 -5.30 -15.69 27.66
CA ASP A 325 -4.55 -14.83 26.72
C ASP A 325 -3.02 -14.87 26.96
N GLY A 326 -2.58 -15.58 27.99
CA GLY A 326 -1.17 -15.64 28.38
C GLY A 326 -0.66 -14.44 29.18
N LYS A 327 -1.50 -13.39 29.36
CA LYS A 327 -1.20 -12.17 30.10
C LYS A 327 -2.01 -12.05 31.41
N GLY A 328 -2.78 -13.07 31.74
CA GLY A 328 -3.64 -13.12 32.92
C GLY A 328 -5.11 -12.80 32.70
N GLY A 329 -5.50 -12.48 31.48
CA GLY A 329 -6.87 -12.31 31.02
C GLY A 329 -7.41 -13.52 30.26
N GLN A 330 -8.56 -13.32 29.65
CA GLN A 330 -9.22 -14.31 28.80
C GLN A 330 -9.64 -13.67 27.47
N GLU A 331 -9.59 -14.46 26.41
CA GLU A 331 -9.97 -14.05 25.06
C GLU A 331 -10.72 -15.15 24.33
N PRO A 332 -11.51 -14.83 23.28
CA PRO A 332 -12.10 -15.86 22.42
C PRO A 332 -11.02 -16.73 21.78
N ARG A 333 -11.30 -18.03 21.64
CA ARG A 333 -10.29 -18.99 21.17
C ARG A 333 -9.77 -18.67 19.76
N PHE A 334 -10.65 -18.35 18.81
CA PHE A 334 -10.29 -18.01 17.44
C PHE A 334 -11.05 -16.79 16.95
N LEU A 335 -10.33 -15.90 16.28
CA LEU A 335 -10.89 -14.76 15.55
C LEU A 335 -10.40 -14.79 14.10
N CYS A 336 -11.14 -14.11 13.25
CA CYS A 336 -10.80 -13.91 11.86
C CYS A 336 -10.98 -12.44 11.49
N ASP A 337 -9.88 -11.72 11.48
CA ASP A 337 -9.79 -10.35 11.00
C ASP A 337 -9.01 -10.39 9.69
N LEU A 338 -9.70 -10.28 8.55
CA LEU A 338 -9.14 -10.58 7.25
C LEU A 338 -9.53 -9.53 6.21
N ASN A 339 -8.55 -9.02 5.48
CA ASN A 339 -8.75 -8.16 4.33
C ASN A 339 -8.41 -8.91 3.03
N LEU A 340 -9.44 -9.25 2.25
CA LEU A 340 -9.29 -9.96 0.98
C LEU A 340 -9.20 -8.95 -0.16
N GLN A 341 -8.00 -8.67 -0.63
CA GLN A 341 -7.74 -7.70 -1.70
C GLN A 341 -7.53 -8.35 -3.07
N SER A 342 -7.17 -9.63 -3.13
CA SER A 342 -6.80 -10.30 -4.35
C SER A 342 -7.79 -11.39 -4.74
N ARG A 343 -7.88 -11.66 -6.05
CA ARG A 343 -8.63 -12.80 -6.58
C ARG A 343 -7.89 -14.09 -6.22
N SER A 344 -8.53 -14.98 -5.48
CA SER A 344 -8.02 -16.30 -5.15
C SER A 344 -9.01 -17.39 -5.59
N GLN A 345 -8.53 -18.63 -5.67
CA GLN A 345 -9.43 -19.76 -5.90
C GLN A 345 -10.32 -19.95 -4.67
N ALA A 346 -11.62 -20.04 -4.88
CA ALA A 346 -12.61 -20.14 -3.81
C ALA A 346 -12.34 -21.29 -2.84
N TRP A 347 -11.90 -22.44 -3.36
CA TRP A 347 -11.60 -23.60 -2.54
C TRP A 347 -10.38 -23.39 -1.62
N THR A 348 -9.35 -22.72 -2.12
CA THR A 348 -8.17 -22.35 -1.33
C THR A 348 -8.56 -21.41 -0.19
N LEU A 349 -9.37 -20.38 -0.48
CA LEU A 349 -9.86 -19.47 0.53
C LEU A 349 -10.68 -20.17 1.63
N LEU A 350 -11.63 -21.06 1.24
CA LEU A 350 -12.41 -21.80 2.23
C LEU A 350 -11.53 -22.73 3.08
N ARG A 351 -10.52 -23.35 2.50
CA ARG A 351 -9.55 -24.15 3.23
C ARG A 351 -8.73 -23.31 4.21
N ASP A 352 -8.28 -22.13 3.78
CA ASP A 352 -7.45 -21.24 4.58
C ASP A 352 -8.25 -20.64 5.76
N ILE A 353 -9.53 -20.30 5.55
CA ILE A 353 -10.42 -19.88 6.64
C ILE A 353 -10.73 -21.06 7.57
N ALA A 354 -10.93 -22.27 7.04
CA ALA A 354 -11.12 -23.46 7.88
C ALA A 354 -9.88 -23.75 8.76
N ALA A 355 -8.68 -23.46 8.26
CA ALA A 355 -7.45 -23.61 9.04
C ALA A 355 -7.40 -22.70 10.27
N ILE A 356 -8.13 -21.58 10.31
CA ILE A 356 -8.22 -20.68 11.47
C ILE A 356 -8.72 -21.43 12.69
N TYR A 357 -9.81 -22.19 12.53
CA TYR A 357 -10.38 -23.01 13.61
C TYR A 357 -9.86 -24.46 13.59
N ARG A 358 -8.68 -24.69 13.01
CA ARG A 358 -8.04 -26.02 12.92
C ARG A 358 -8.94 -27.02 12.20
N GLY A 359 -9.63 -26.57 11.18
CA GLY A 359 -10.66 -27.34 10.49
C GLY A 359 -10.29 -27.74 9.08
N MET A 360 -11.19 -28.54 8.51
CA MET A 360 -11.21 -28.89 7.11
C MET A 360 -12.64 -28.73 6.58
N SER A 361 -12.76 -28.42 5.29
CA SER A 361 -14.05 -28.39 4.60
C SER A 361 -14.02 -29.38 3.43
N TYR A 362 -15.12 -30.10 3.22
CA TYR A 362 -15.23 -31.08 2.14
C TYR A 362 -16.69 -31.25 1.72
N TRP A 363 -16.90 -31.83 0.54
CA TRP A 363 -18.23 -32.16 0.07
C TRP A 363 -18.64 -33.55 0.52
N ALA A 364 -19.76 -33.67 1.20
CA ALA A 364 -20.37 -34.95 1.57
C ALA A 364 -21.89 -34.86 1.44
N GLN A 365 -22.50 -35.87 0.86
CA GLN A 365 -23.97 -36.04 0.76
C GLN A 365 -24.67 -34.78 0.12
N GLY A 366 -23.99 -34.09 -0.79
CA GLY A 366 -24.52 -32.90 -1.45
C GLY A 366 -24.41 -31.61 -0.61
N GLN A 367 -23.71 -31.63 0.51
CA GLN A 367 -23.48 -30.50 1.38
C GLN A 367 -21.98 -30.22 1.55
N LEU A 368 -21.65 -28.95 1.75
CA LEU A 368 -20.37 -28.50 2.23
C LEU A 368 -20.35 -28.69 3.74
N VAL A 369 -19.56 -29.62 4.19
CA VAL A 369 -19.38 -29.95 5.61
C VAL A 369 -18.06 -29.36 6.07
N SER A 370 -18.06 -28.69 7.21
CA SER A 370 -16.89 -28.22 7.89
C SER A 370 -16.70 -28.99 9.18
N GLN A 371 -15.48 -29.43 9.42
CA GLN A 371 -15.09 -30.16 10.65
C GLN A 371 -13.91 -29.44 11.28
N ALA A 372 -13.90 -29.33 12.60
CA ALA A 372 -12.79 -28.75 13.34
C ALA A 372 -12.07 -29.80 14.20
N ASP A 373 -10.77 -29.58 14.44
CA ASP A 373 -10.01 -30.33 15.42
C ASP A 373 -10.27 -29.75 16.81
N MET A 374 -11.36 -30.22 17.42
CA MET A 374 -11.87 -29.78 18.73
C MET A 374 -12.28 -30.98 19.59
N PRO A 375 -12.36 -30.82 20.92
CA PRO A 375 -12.95 -31.83 21.78
C PRO A 375 -14.38 -32.11 21.37
N ARG A 376 -14.76 -33.37 21.37
CA ARG A 376 -16.14 -33.77 21.04
C ARG A 376 -16.90 -34.16 22.30
N THR A 377 -18.20 -33.88 22.33
CA THR A 377 -19.08 -34.27 23.42
C THR A 377 -19.35 -35.77 23.43
N ALA A 378 -19.29 -36.44 22.25
CA ALA A 378 -19.31 -37.87 22.14
C ALA A 378 -17.88 -38.38 21.95
N ASP A 379 -17.48 -39.37 22.74
CA ASP A 379 -16.12 -39.91 22.72
C ASP A 379 -15.72 -40.46 21.36
N PHE A 380 -16.69 -41.02 20.61
CA PHE A 380 -16.44 -41.68 19.32
C PHE A 380 -17.74 -41.84 18.52
N ASP A 381 -17.59 -42.06 17.22
CA ASP A 381 -18.71 -42.17 16.27
C ASP A 381 -19.03 -43.62 15.92
N TYR A 382 -18.03 -44.45 15.61
CA TYR A 382 -18.22 -45.87 15.22
C TYR A 382 -16.95 -46.68 15.53
N VAL A 383 -17.12 -47.90 16.06
CA VAL A 383 -16.00 -48.78 16.47
C VAL A 383 -15.61 -49.72 15.36
N PHE A 384 -14.31 -49.87 15.12
CA PHE A 384 -13.73 -50.88 14.25
C PHE A 384 -12.89 -51.84 15.04
N THR A 385 -13.11 -53.13 14.77
CA THR A 385 -12.42 -54.25 15.35
C THR A 385 -11.94 -55.16 14.23
N ARG A 386 -11.12 -56.18 14.54
CA ARG A 386 -10.76 -57.16 13.52
C ARG A 386 -11.96 -57.94 12.96
N ALA A 387 -13.10 -57.95 13.67
CA ALA A 387 -14.30 -58.66 13.26
C ALA A 387 -15.08 -57.96 12.14
N ASN A 388 -14.99 -56.64 11.99
CA ASN A 388 -15.63 -55.86 10.94
C ASN A 388 -14.66 -55.25 9.92
N VAL A 389 -13.41 -55.67 9.97
CA VAL A 389 -12.36 -55.32 8.99
C VAL A 389 -12.13 -56.48 8.08
N ILE A 390 -12.01 -56.28 6.77
CA ILE A 390 -11.78 -57.33 5.77
C ILE A 390 -10.46 -58.04 6.08
N ASP A 391 -10.48 -59.37 6.12
CA ASP A 391 -9.37 -60.26 6.52
C ASP A 391 -8.79 -59.91 7.91
N GLY A 392 -9.47 -59.10 8.69
CA GLY A 392 -8.96 -58.58 9.96
C GLY A 392 -7.65 -57.80 9.80
N LYS A 393 -7.33 -57.27 8.63
CA LYS A 393 -6.04 -56.65 8.30
C LYS A 393 -6.09 -55.16 8.52
N MET A 394 -5.33 -54.69 9.49
CA MET A 394 -5.09 -53.29 9.76
C MET A 394 -3.62 -52.96 9.49
N THR A 395 -3.37 -51.90 8.71
CA THR A 395 -2.03 -51.46 8.36
C THR A 395 -1.73 -50.15 9.09
N TYR A 396 -0.64 -50.14 9.84
CA TYR A 396 -0.19 -49.00 10.59
C TYR A 396 0.99 -48.36 9.90
N GLY A 397 1.01 -47.02 9.89
CA GLY A 397 2.10 -46.21 9.40
C GLY A 397 2.44 -45.10 10.36
N ALA A 398 3.54 -44.43 10.10
CA ALA A 398 3.91 -43.20 10.77
C ALA A 398 4.65 -42.30 9.78
N ALA A 399 4.58 -41.01 9.99
CA ALA A 399 5.33 -40.05 9.19
C ALA A 399 6.85 -40.13 9.48
N SER A 400 7.66 -39.54 8.61
CA SER A 400 9.11 -39.50 8.82
C SER A 400 9.47 -38.62 10.01
N ALA A 401 10.66 -38.84 10.60
CA ALA A 401 11.13 -37.97 11.70
C ALA A 401 11.24 -36.49 11.30
N ARG A 402 11.42 -36.19 10.01
CA ARG A 402 11.52 -34.82 9.46
C ARG A 402 10.22 -34.04 9.56
N THR A 403 9.08 -34.67 9.65
CA THR A 403 7.76 -34.05 9.77
C THR A 403 7.31 -33.86 11.22
N ARG A 404 8.14 -34.26 12.21
CA ARG A 404 7.90 -34.06 13.64
C ARG A 404 8.57 -32.77 14.09
N TYR A 405 7.82 -31.72 14.15
CA TYR A 405 8.34 -30.37 14.47
C TYR A 405 8.59 -30.24 15.96
N SER A 406 9.65 -29.51 16.33
CA SER A 406 10.00 -29.19 17.69
C SER A 406 9.75 -27.72 18.03
N ARG A 407 9.65 -26.88 16.98
CA ARG A 407 9.39 -25.45 17.07
C ARG A 407 8.45 -25.01 15.96
N ALA A 408 7.64 -24.00 16.22
CA ALA A 408 6.85 -23.29 15.24
C ALA A 408 7.19 -21.81 15.25
N LEU A 409 7.35 -21.23 14.07
CA LEU A 409 7.41 -19.80 13.84
C LEU A 409 6.11 -19.40 13.13
N VAL A 410 5.35 -18.50 13.74
CA VAL A 410 4.01 -18.16 13.27
C VAL A 410 3.93 -16.68 12.98
N SER A 411 3.72 -16.33 11.73
CA SER A 411 3.47 -14.95 11.31
C SER A 411 2.00 -14.59 11.48
N TYR A 412 1.74 -13.40 11.99
CA TYR A 412 0.40 -12.84 12.24
C TYR A 412 0.42 -11.32 12.02
N ASP A 413 -0.74 -10.70 11.84
CA ASP A 413 -0.85 -9.26 11.64
C ASP A 413 -1.03 -8.57 12.99
N ASN A 414 -0.03 -7.77 13.41
CA ASN A 414 0.01 -7.20 14.76
C ASN A 414 -0.64 -5.81 14.80
N PRO A 415 -1.78 -5.62 15.51
CA PRO A 415 -2.44 -4.32 15.62
C PRO A 415 -1.55 -3.23 16.28
N ALA A 416 -0.65 -3.63 17.20
CA ALA A 416 0.29 -2.69 17.81
C ALA A 416 1.36 -2.17 16.84
N ASN A 417 1.50 -2.80 15.67
CA ASN A 417 2.39 -2.41 14.59
C ASN A 417 1.60 -2.10 13.30
N ASN A 418 0.49 -1.39 13.43
CA ASN A 418 -0.39 -1.00 12.31
C ASN A 418 -0.83 -2.18 11.42
N TYR A 419 -1.04 -3.36 12.01
CA TYR A 419 -1.36 -4.61 11.32
C TYR A 419 -0.28 -5.12 10.35
N ASP A 420 0.96 -4.62 10.47
CA ASP A 420 2.09 -5.23 9.79
C ASP A 420 2.37 -6.62 10.34
N THR A 421 2.88 -7.50 9.47
CA THR A 421 3.15 -8.87 9.82
C THR A 421 4.31 -8.97 10.84
N ASP A 422 4.04 -9.57 11.98
CA ASP A 422 5.01 -9.92 13.02
C ASP A 422 5.12 -11.44 13.16
N VAL A 423 6.16 -11.94 13.80
CA VAL A 423 6.42 -13.36 13.96
C VAL A 423 6.57 -13.70 15.44
N THR A 424 5.79 -14.67 15.88
CA THR A 424 5.94 -15.26 17.22
C THR A 424 6.36 -16.72 17.14
N GLY A 425 7.02 -17.21 18.18
CA GLY A 425 7.55 -18.57 18.21
C GLY A 425 7.02 -19.40 19.37
N TYR A 426 6.79 -20.68 19.10
CA TYR A 426 6.57 -21.69 20.14
C TYR A 426 7.63 -22.77 20.01
N SER A 427 8.23 -23.19 21.13
CA SER A 427 9.20 -24.29 21.18
C SER A 427 8.82 -25.27 22.28
N ASP A 428 8.86 -26.57 21.96
CA ASP A 428 8.61 -27.62 22.92
C ASP A 428 9.94 -28.25 23.38
N ALA A 429 10.30 -28.04 24.64
CA ALA A 429 11.60 -28.47 25.16
C ALA A 429 11.84 -30.00 25.13
N PRO A 430 10.86 -30.86 25.42
CA PRO A 430 10.95 -32.30 25.22
C PRO A 430 11.22 -32.69 23.77
N LEU A 431 10.51 -32.08 22.80
CA LEU A 431 10.66 -32.38 21.39
C LEU A 431 11.99 -31.87 20.83
N LEU A 432 12.43 -30.68 21.26
CA LEU A 432 13.77 -30.15 20.94
C LEU A 432 14.89 -31.10 21.35
N ARG A 433 14.78 -31.69 22.57
CA ARG A 433 15.76 -32.68 23.05
C ARG A 433 15.72 -33.99 22.26
N ARG A 434 14.51 -34.40 21.78
CA ARG A 434 14.32 -35.67 21.11
C ARG A 434 14.64 -35.61 19.63
N TYR A 435 14.24 -34.57 18.95
CA TYR A 435 14.30 -34.45 17.47
C TYR A 435 15.26 -33.36 16.97
N GLY A 436 15.91 -32.62 17.88
CA GLY A 436 16.70 -31.43 17.54
C GLY A 436 15.82 -30.25 17.17
N ASP A 437 16.44 -29.18 16.66
CA ASP A 437 15.72 -28.00 16.20
C ASP A 437 15.15 -28.24 14.78
N ASN A 438 13.87 -28.54 14.71
CA ASN A 438 13.13 -28.77 13.48
C ASN A 438 11.92 -27.81 13.46
N PRO A 439 12.11 -26.57 12.96
CA PRO A 439 11.06 -25.58 12.93
C PRO A 439 10.05 -25.80 11.80
N VAL A 440 8.80 -25.40 12.04
CA VAL A 440 7.79 -25.21 11.01
C VAL A 440 7.43 -23.73 10.94
N GLU A 441 7.36 -23.20 9.73
CA GLU A 441 6.89 -21.83 9.49
C GLU A 441 5.41 -21.88 9.10
N LEU A 442 4.61 -21.04 9.75
CA LEU A 442 3.16 -21.00 9.55
C LEU A 442 2.73 -19.54 9.38
N SER A 443 1.88 -19.30 8.41
CA SER A 443 1.16 -18.01 8.30
C SER A 443 -0.21 -18.16 8.96
N ALA A 444 -0.45 -17.40 10.02
CA ALA A 444 -1.73 -17.40 10.73
C ALA A 444 -2.69 -16.42 10.08
N ILE A 445 -3.26 -16.80 8.93
CA ILE A 445 -4.21 -15.96 8.21
C ILE A 445 -5.35 -15.48 9.12
N GLY A 446 -5.70 -14.19 9.03
CA GLY A 446 -6.76 -13.54 9.81
C GLY A 446 -6.50 -13.50 11.32
N CYS A 447 -5.28 -13.75 11.77
CA CYS A 447 -4.90 -13.70 13.18
C CYS A 447 -4.23 -12.36 13.49
N THR A 448 -4.83 -11.63 14.45
CA THR A 448 -4.34 -10.33 14.92
C THR A 448 -3.83 -10.37 16.36
N ARG A 449 -3.70 -11.59 16.95
CA ARG A 449 -3.28 -11.76 18.35
C ARG A 449 -2.11 -12.72 18.46
N GLU A 450 -1.07 -12.26 19.14
CA GLU A 450 0.12 -13.07 19.40
C GLU A 450 -0.21 -14.36 20.16
N SER A 451 -1.08 -14.28 21.17
CA SER A 451 -1.55 -15.42 21.97
C SER A 451 -2.19 -16.51 21.11
N GLU A 452 -3.04 -16.12 20.16
CA GLU A 452 -3.67 -17.05 19.22
C GLU A 452 -2.64 -17.63 18.25
N ALA A 453 -1.72 -16.82 17.72
CA ALA A 453 -0.64 -17.27 16.86
C ALA A 453 0.22 -18.33 17.57
N GLN A 454 0.57 -18.09 18.84
CA GLN A 454 1.28 -19.09 19.65
C GLN A 454 0.48 -20.38 19.84
N ARG A 455 -0.83 -20.28 20.12
CA ARG A 455 -1.69 -21.48 20.22
C ARG A 455 -1.78 -22.25 18.90
N ARG A 456 -1.76 -21.57 17.76
CA ARG A 456 -1.71 -22.21 16.42
C ARG A 456 -0.36 -22.92 16.21
N GLY A 457 0.75 -22.29 16.60
CA GLY A 457 2.08 -22.91 16.57
C GLY A 457 2.17 -24.14 17.49
N LYS A 458 1.68 -24.00 18.72
CA LYS A 458 1.64 -25.10 19.69
C LYS A 458 0.80 -26.29 19.20
N TRP A 459 -0.37 -25.99 18.61
CA TRP A 459 -1.19 -27.03 17.96
C TRP A 459 -0.44 -27.78 16.86
N ALA A 460 0.26 -27.04 15.97
CA ALA A 460 1.00 -27.65 14.88
C ALA A 460 2.13 -28.55 15.39
N VAL A 461 2.89 -28.10 16.38
CA VAL A 461 3.97 -28.88 17.00
C VAL A 461 3.42 -30.12 17.68
N LEU A 462 2.40 -30.00 18.56
CA LEU A 462 1.83 -31.15 19.28
C LEU A 462 1.12 -32.13 18.32
N THR A 463 0.46 -31.64 17.27
CA THR A 463 -0.21 -32.51 16.28
C THR A 463 0.80 -33.22 15.39
N SER A 464 1.95 -32.64 15.10
CA SER A 464 2.98 -33.26 14.26
C SER A 464 3.57 -34.56 14.82
N VAL A 465 3.53 -34.73 16.13
CA VAL A 465 4.00 -35.95 16.82
C VAL A 465 2.91 -36.99 16.96
N GLN A 466 1.64 -36.64 16.71
CA GLN A 466 0.51 -37.59 16.65
C GLN A 466 0.35 -38.09 15.20
N ASP A 467 1.38 -38.69 14.68
CA ASP A 467 1.55 -39.01 13.26
C ASP A 467 1.25 -40.47 12.90
N ARG A 468 0.75 -41.27 13.86
CA ARG A 468 0.36 -42.64 13.55
C ARG A 468 -0.85 -42.67 12.63
N THR A 469 -0.73 -43.35 11.53
CA THR A 469 -1.83 -43.55 10.59
C THR A 469 -2.28 -45.01 10.65
N ILE A 470 -3.55 -45.22 10.35
CA ILE A 470 -4.14 -46.54 10.17
C ILE A 470 -4.86 -46.60 8.84
N THR A 471 -4.70 -47.69 8.14
CA THR A 471 -5.44 -47.99 6.90
C THR A 471 -6.01 -49.38 6.96
N PHE A 472 -7.29 -49.51 6.71
CA PHE A 472 -7.97 -50.81 6.64
C PHE A 472 -9.16 -50.76 5.69
N ALA A 473 -9.58 -51.95 5.21
CA ALA A 473 -10.76 -52.08 4.38
C ALA A 473 -11.90 -52.74 5.17
N THR A 474 -13.12 -52.26 4.92
CA THR A 474 -14.34 -52.78 5.55
C THR A 474 -15.48 -52.91 4.53
N GLY A 475 -16.57 -53.57 4.88
CA GLY A 475 -17.76 -53.67 4.05
C GLY A 475 -18.56 -52.35 4.01
N MET A 476 -19.88 -52.47 3.96
CA MET A 476 -20.80 -51.33 3.89
C MET A 476 -20.72 -50.38 5.12
N GLU A 477 -20.24 -50.89 6.26
CA GLU A 477 -20.00 -50.11 7.47
C GLU A 477 -19.03 -48.95 7.25
N GLY A 478 -18.15 -49.07 6.27
CA GLY A 478 -17.19 -48.00 5.94
C GLY A 478 -17.83 -46.73 5.36
N ARG A 479 -19.12 -46.78 5.07
CA ARG A 479 -19.91 -45.60 4.68
C ARG A 479 -20.31 -44.73 5.88
N ILE A 480 -20.32 -45.29 7.09
CA ILE A 480 -20.81 -44.65 8.30
C ILE A 480 -19.90 -43.47 8.72
N PRO A 481 -18.58 -43.68 8.94
CA PRO A 481 -17.73 -42.64 9.37
C PRO A 481 -17.36 -41.70 8.19
N LEU A 482 -17.65 -40.46 8.37
CA LEU A 482 -17.23 -39.40 7.42
C LEU A 482 -15.84 -38.86 7.81
N PRO A 483 -15.13 -38.20 6.91
CA PRO A 483 -13.91 -37.49 7.25
C PRO A 483 -14.14 -36.56 8.44
N GLY A 484 -13.22 -36.54 9.40
CA GLY A 484 -13.33 -35.82 10.68
C GLY A 484 -13.96 -36.58 11.82
N TYR A 485 -14.63 -37.73 11.57
CA TYR A 485 -15.19 -38.58 12.63
C TYR A 485 -14.07 -39.30 13.41
N ILE A 486 -14.34 -39.55 14.68
CA ILE A 486 -13.44 -40.25 15.59
C ILE A 486 -13.87 -41.71 15.68
N ILE A 487 -12.98 -42.60 15.35
CA ILE A 487 -13.20 -44.05 15.40
C ILE A 487 -12.27 -44.70 16.41
N PRO A 488 -12.81 -45.41 17.40
CA PRO A 488 -12.04 -46.35 18.20
C PRO A 488 -11.66 -47.55 17.35
N VAL A 489 -10.41 -47.97 17.45
CA VAL A 489 -9.89 -49.14 16.77
C VAL A 489 -9.40 -50.14 17.80
N ALA A 490 -10.10 -51.25 17.92
CA ALA A 490 -9.78 -52.35 18.82
C ALA A 490 -9.06 -53.45 18.07
N ASP A 491 -7.73 -53.34 18.00
CA ASP A 491 -6.87 -54.37 17.39
C ASP A 491 -6.23 -55.25 18.48
N SER A 492 -6.70 -56.49 18.60
CA SER A 492 -6.20 -57.48 19.59
C SER A 492 -4.72 -57.83 19.39
N LEU A 493 -4.18 -57.75 18.17
CA LEU A 493 -2.76 -57.99 17.92
C LEU A 493 -1.87 -56.90 18.51
N LEU A 494 -2.31 -55.68 18.41
CA LEU A 494 -1.58 -54.51 18.97
C LEU A 494 -1.73 -54.45 20.49
N ALA A 495 -2.92 -54.79 20.98
CA ALA A 495 -3.24 -54.79 22.40
C ALA A 495 -2.63 -55.99 23.17
N GLY A 496 -2.23 -57.03 22.48
CA GLY A 496 -1.75 -58.28 23.11
C GLY A 496 -2.83 -59.07 23.86
N ARG A 497 -4.10 -58.65 23.79
CA ARG A 497 -5.26 -59.29 24.41
C ARG A 497 -6.54 -59.02 23.64
N GLU A 498 -7.58 -59.82 23.87
CA GLU A 498 -8.87 -59.66 23.20
C GLU A 498 -9.62 -58.43 23.73
N ILE A 499 -9.71 -57.38 22.93
CA ILE A 499 -10.37 -56.12 23.23
C ILE A 499 -11.52 -55.78 22.26
N GLY A 500 -11.89 -56.68 21.38
CA GLY A 500 -12.98 -56.48 20.44
C GLY A 500 -13.46 -57.76 19.76
N GLY A 501 -14.69 -57.75 19.28
CA GLY A 501 -15.33 -58.90 18.64
C GLY A 501 -16.77 -58.62 18.27
N ARG A 502 -17.62 -59.70 18.21
CA ARG A 502 -19.06 -59.60 17.94
C ARG A 502 -19.88 -59.99 19.16
N ILE A 503 -21.08 -59.40 19.25
CA ILE A 503 -22.06 -59.80 20.30
C ILE A 503 -22.71 -61.12 19.93
N SER A 504 -22.77 -62.05 20.83
CA SER A 504 -23.49 -63.36 20.64
C SER A 504 -24.94 -63.24 21.05
N ALA A 505 -25.27 -62.58 22.18
CA ALA A 505 -26.63 -62.41 22.67
C ALA A 505 -26.74 -61.15 23.58
N VAL A 506 -27.93 -60.61 23.70
CA VAL A 506 -28.22 -59.47 24.58
C VAL A 506 -29.49 -59.73 25.37
N ALA A 507 -29.44 -59.46 26.70
CA ALA A 507 -30.59 -59.58 27.62
C ALA A 507 -30.60 -58.32 28.52
N GLY A 508 -31.28 -57.27 28.15
CA GLY A 508 -31.30 -55.99 28.86
C GLY A 508 -29.92 -55.39 29.07
N ARG A 509 -29.40 -55.37 30.30
CA ARG A 509 -28.06 -54.88 30.60
C ARG A 509 -26.93 -55.90 30.49
N VAL A 510 -27.28 -57.17 30.19
CA VAL A 510 -26.32 -58.28 30.02
C VAL A 510 -26.02 -58.46 28.57
N VAL A 511 -24.77 -58.28 28.19
CA VAL A 511 -24.26 -58.48 26.81
C VAL A 511 -23.37 -59.71 26.82
N THR A 512 -23.72 -60.68 26.03
CA THR A 512 -22.91 -61.91 25.89
C THR A 512 -22.01 -61.71 24.68
N LEU A 513 -20.70 -61.78 24.91
CA LEU A 513 -19.66 -61.65 23.92
C LEU A 513 -19.36 -63.00 23.21
N ASP A 514 -18.82 -62.96 22.02
CA ASP A 514 -18.38 -64.14 21.25
C ASP A 514 -17.22 -64.87 21.91
N ARG A 515 -16.48 -64.17 22.76
CA ARG A 515 -15.30 -64.71 23.44
C ARG A 515 -15.19 -64.23 24.89
N VAL A 516 -14.36 -64.98 25.68
CA VAL A 516 -14.00 -64.53 27.02
C VAL A 516 -13.00 -63.37 26.91
N THR A 517 -13.19 -62.35 27.70
CA THR A 517 -12.32 -61.17 27.77
C THR A 517 -11.69 -60.99 29.13
N GLN A 518 -10.72 -60.11 29.24
CA GLN A 518 -10.14 -59.72 30.52
C GLN A 518 -10.85 -58.47 31.11
N ALA A 519 -12.11 -58.22 30.72
CA ALA A 519 -12.91 -57.11 31.22
C ALA A 519 -13.08 -57.22 32.75
N LYS A 520 -13.04 -56.06 33.40
CA LYS A 520 -13.22 -55.89 34.85
C LYS A 520 -14.33 -54.90 35.14
N ALA A 521 -14.87 -54.93 36.36
CA ALA A 521 -15.77 -53.89 36.80
C ALA A 521 -15.04 -52.55 36.79
N GLY A 522 -15.64 -51.53 36.24
CA GLY A 522 -15.07 -50.21 35.98
C GLY A 522 -14.62 -49.97 34.54
N ASP A 523 -14.21 -51.00 33.80
CA ASP A 523 -13.92 -50.88 32.40
C ASP A 523 -15.14 -50.39 31.61
N ARG A 524 -14.93 -49.91 30.36
CA ARG A 524 -15.99 -49.41 29.52
C ARG A 524 -16.20 -50.36 28.32
N LEU A 525 -17.43 -50.88 28.19
CA LEU A 525 -17.81 -51.71 27.05
C LEU A 525 -18.49 -50.80 25.99
N ILE A 526 -17.83 -50.64 24.85
CA ILE A 526 -18.30 -49.88 23.69
C ILE A 526 -18.97 -50.81 22.70
N ILE A 527 -20.16 -50.46 22.22
CA ILE A 527 -20.94 -51.27 21.26
C ILE A 527 -21.41 -50.36 20.12
N ASN A 528 -21.31 -50.87 18.88
CA ASN A 528 -22.00 -50.32 17.75
C ASN A 528 -23.50 -50.66 17.85
N LEU A 529 -24.37 -49.65 17.79
CA LEU A 529 -25.82 -49.79 17.87
C LEU A 529 -26.45 -49.94 16.49
N PRO A 530 -27.68 -50.46 16.38
CA PRO A 530 -28.38 -50.60 15.09
C PRO A 530 -28.52 -49.30 14.33
N SER A 531 -28.61 -48.17 14.99
CA SER A 531 -28.61 -46.81 14.39
C SER A 531 -27.31 -46.45 13.69
N GLY A 532 -26.24 -47.22 13.81
CA GLY A 532 -24.92 -46.91 13.25
C GLY A 532 -24.10 -45.96 14.12
N ARG A 533 -24.44 -45.79 15.40
CA ARG A 533 -23.66 -45.09 16.41
C ARG A 533 -22.99 -46.01 17.36
N ALA A 534 -21.86 -45.64 17.91
CA ALA A 534 -21.22 -46.36 18.98
C ALA A 534 -21.53 -45.71 20.33
N GLU A 535 -21.76 -46.52 21.35
CA GLU A 535 -22.03 -46.10 22.71
C GLU A 535 -21.27 -46.94 23.74
N GLY A 536 -20.64 -46.28 24.72
CA GLY A 536 -19.90 -46.94 25.80
C GLY A 536 -20.69 -46.96 27.09
N ARG A 537 -20.66 -48.09 27.81
CA ARG A 537 -21.23 -48.23 29.19
C ARG A 537 -20.19 -48.84 30.10
N THR A 538 -20.18 -48.37 31.35
CA THR A 538 -19.31 -48.93 32.39
C THR A 538 -19.71 -50.36 32.71
N VAL A 539 -18.74 -51.28 32.76
CA VAL A 539 -18.92 -52.66 33.16
C VAL A 539 -19.20 -52.72 34.64
N GLN A 540 -20.28 -53.34 35.03
CA GLN A 540 -20.65 -53.61 36.42
C GLN A 540 -20.06 -54.93 36.92
N SER A 541 -20.17 -55.97 36.12
CA SER A 541 -19.64 -57.30 36.48
C SER A 541 -19.44 -58.15 35.23
N VAL A 542 -18.58 -59.17 35.35
CA VAL A 542 -18.27 -60.12 34.21
C VAL A 542 -18.42 -61.52 34.74
N ASN A 543 -19.09 -62.34 33.97
CA ASN A 543 -19.24 -63.79 34.21
C ASN A 543 -18.98 -64.58 32.91
N GLY A 544 -17.74 -65.06 32.76
CA GLY A 544 -17.30 -65.69 31.53
C GLY A 544 -17.41 -64.74 30.29
N LYS A 545 -18.32 -65.05 29.38
CA LYS A 545 -18.62 -64.27 28.20
C LYS A 545 -19.66 -63.17 28.44
N ALA A 546 -20.42 -63.30 29.57
CA ALA A 546 -21.49 -62.38 29.87
C ALA A 546 -20.96 -61.14 30.63
N VAL A 547 -21.12 -59.98 30.09
CA VAL A 547 -20.75 -58.65 30.64
C VAL A 547 -22.02 -57.89 31.02
N THR A 548 -22.14 -57.52 32.29
CA THR A 548 -23.26 -56.72 32.77
C THR A 548 -22.79 -55.28 32.86
N VAL A 549 -23.54 -54.38 32.22
CA VAL A 549 -23.24 -52.93 32.26
C VAL A 549 -24.10 -52.19 33.31
N THR A 550 -23.62 -51.08 33.79
CA THR A 550 -24.27 -50.24 34.84
C THR A 550 -25.59 -49.64 34.43
N ALA A 551 -25.74 -49.28 33.13
CA ALA A 551 -26.94 -48.73 32.57
C ALA A 551 -27.23 -49.36 31.19
N ALA A 552 -28.48 -49.39 30.80
CA ALA A 552 -28.87 -49.87 29.46
C ALA A 552 -28.31 -48.93 28.37
N TYR A 553 -28.05 -49.45 27.19
CA TYR A 553 -27.72 -48.64 26.04
C TYR A 553 -28.94 -47.84 25.59
N SER A 554 -28.75 -46.73 24.89
CA SER A 554 -29.83 -45.88 24.39
C SER A 554 -30.75 -46.58 23.40
N GLU A 555 -30.21 -47.59 22.70
CA GLU A 555 -30.88 -48.48 21.78
C GLU A 555 -30.46 -49.94 22.14
N ALA A 556 -31.37 -50.88 22.05
CA ALA A 556 -31.09 -52.30 22.37
C ALA A 556 -30.04 -52.84 21.42
N PRO A 557 -28.86 -53.28 21.89
CA PRO A 557 -27.89 -53.90 21.01
C PRO A 557 -28.43 -55.22 20.42
N GLU A 558 -27.99 -55.52 19.20
CA GLU A 558 -28.39 -56.76 18.51
C GLU A 558 -27.19 -57.72 18.44
N PRO A 559 -27.43 -59.02 18.31
CA PRO A 559 -26.40 -60.01 17.97
C PRO A 559 -25.66 -59.63 16.69
N GLU A 560 -24.42 -60.05 16.53
CA GLU A 560 -23.50 -59.80 15.41
C GLU A 560 -22.97 -58.37 15.31
N LEU A 561 -23.47 -57.41 16.10
CA LEU A 561 -22.87 -56.08 16.22
C LEU A 561 -21.51 -56.15 16.90
N CYS A 562 -20.64 -55.20 16.58
CA CYS A 562 -19.28 -55.16 17.10
C CYS A 562 -19.23 -54.52 18.49
N TRP A 563 -18.36 -55.05 19.34
CA TRP A 563 -18.01 -54.50 20.65
C TRP A 563 -16.50 -54.27 20.73
N ALA A 564 -16.13 -53.26 21.56
CA ALA A 564 -14.76 -53.01 21.98
C ALA A 564 -14.71 -52.77 23.50
N LEU A 565 -13.61 -53.18 24.13
CA LEU A 565 -13.36 -52.96 25.55
C LEU A 565 -12.31 -51.88 25.74
N ASP A 566 -12.71 -50.79 26.32
CA ASP A 566 -11.84 -49.71 26.77
C ASP A 566 -11.55 -49.88 28.27
N ALA A 567 -10.35 -50.28 28.60
CA ALA A 567 -9.92 -50.62 29.93
C ALA A 567 -8.94 -49.59 30.47
N ASP A 568 -8.96 -49.35 31.79
CA ASP A 568 -8.08 -48.36 32.47
C ASP A 568 -6.59 -48.62 32.22
N ASP A 569 -6.22 -49.91 32.11
CA ASP A 569 -4.83 -50.34 31.88
C ASP A 569 -4.45 -50.43 30.37
N LEU A 570 -5.41 -50.31 29.49
CA LEU A 570 -5.21 -50.37 28.03
C LEU A 570 -6.36 -49.69 27.30
N ALA A 571 -6.25 -48.43 27.10
CA ALA A 571 -7.22 -47.62 26.33
C ALA A 571 -7.27 -48.03 24.86
N VAL A 572 -8.48 -48.00 24.30
CA VAL A 572 -8.68 -48.22 22.86
C VAL A 572 -8.09 -47.04 22.09
N GLN A 573 -7.33 -47.33 21.04
CA GLN A 573 -6.73 -46.31 20.24
C GLN A 573 -7.79 -45.55 19.41
N LEU A 574 -7.75 -44.24 19.48
CA LEU A 574 -8.65 -43.34 18.74
C LEU A 574 -7.97 -42.85 17.49
N TYR A 575 -8.68 -42.88 16.37
CA TYR A 575 -8.23 -42.31 15.11
C TYR A 575 -9.28 -41.38 14.55
N ARG A 576 -8.82 -40.26 13.99
CA ARG A 576 -9.64 -39.36 13.19
C ARG A 576 -9.65 -39.86 11.74
N VAL A 577 -10.80 -40.06 11.16
CA VAL A 577 -10.94 -40.41 9.74
C VAL A 577 -10.49 -39.27 8.87
N MET A 578 -9.50 -39.51 8.03
CA MET A 578 -9.00 -38.51 7.07
C MET A 578 -9.67 -38.64 5.72
N SER A 579 -9.89 -39.90 5.29
CA SER A 579 -10.57 -40.16 4.03
C SER A 579 -11.24 -41.54 4.06
N THR A 580 -12.34 -41.63 3.36
CA THR A 580 -13.02 -42.89 3.05
C THR A 580 -13.15 -43.01 1.54
N LYS A 581 -12.75 -44.17 0.98
CA LYS A 581 -12.82 -44.42 -0.46
C LYS A 581 -13.47 -45.75 -0.70
N ARG A 582 -14.51 -45.76 -1.57
CA ARG A 582 -15.10 -46.99 -2.06
C ARG A 582 -14.28 -47.53 -3.24
N ASP A 583 -13.95 -48.80 -3.24
CA ASP A 583 -13.32 -49.45 -4.39
C ASP A 583 -14.37 -50.04 -5.35
N ASP A 584 -13.90 -50.61 -6.47
CA ASP A 584 -14.75 -51.18 -7.52
C ASP A 584 -15.44 -52.48 -7.05
N ASN A 585 -14.94 -53.12 -6.01
CA ASN A 585 -15.52 -54.31 -5.40
C ASN A 585 -16.59 -54.00 -4.35
N GLY A 586 -16.86 -52.74 -4.12
CA GLY A 586 -17.85 -52.27 -3.14
C GLY A 586 -17.34 -52.22 -1.70
N GLN A 587 -16.05 -52.47 -1.47
CA GLN A 587 -15.39 -52.34 -0.18
C GLN A 587 -15.03 -50.87 0.08
N TRP A 588 -14.90 -50.54 1.36
CA TRP A 588 -14.53 -49.18 1.78
C TRP A 588 -13.16 -49.19 2.45
N THR A 589 -12.23 -48.43 1.90
CA THR A 589 -10.93 -48.17 2.54
C THR A 589 -11.01 -46.95 3.39
N ILE A 590 -10.67 -47.06 4.66
CA ILE A 590 -10.64 -45.98 5.63
C ILE A 590 -9.19 -45.68 5.96
N ASN A 591 -8.80 -44.41 5.89
CA ASN A 591 -7.54 -43.89 6.38
C ASN A 591 -7.78 -43.03 7.60
N GLY A 592 -7.15 -43.36 8.69
CA GLY A 592 -7.25 -42.65 9.96
C GLY A 592 -5.91 -42.08 10.43
N LEU A 593 -5.93 -40.95 11.09
CA LEU A 593 -4.79 -40.36 11.81
C LEU A 593 -5.05 -40.43 13.31
N GLN A 594 -4.02 -40.70 14.10
CA GLN A 594 -4.09 -40.76 15.56
C GLN A 594 -4.79 -39.54 16.13
N TYR A 595 -5.72 -39.76 17.04
CA TYR A 595 -6.43 -38.71 17.77
C TYR A 595 -6.18 -38.86 19.25
N GLU A 596 -5.66 -37.79 19.87
CA GLU A 596 -5.35 -37.71 21.29
C GLU A 596 -6.04 -36.46 21.88
N PRO A 597 -7.14 -36.64 22.62
CA PRO A 597 -7.91 -35.50 23.13
C PRO A 597 -7.18 -34.66 24.19
N SER A 598 -6.22 -35.25 24.93
CA SER A 598 -5.47 -34.54 25.96
C SER A 598 -4.65 -33.35 25.43
N LYS A 599 -4.38 -33.33 24.10
CA LYS A 599 -3.64 -32.22 23.50
C LYS A 599 -4.35 -30.87 23.65
N PHE A 600 -5.69 -30.84 23.68
CA PHE A 600 -6.47 -29.61 23.69
C PHE A 600 -6.24 -28.78 24.95
N ASP A 601 -6.23 -29.42 26.10
CA ASP A 601 -5.95 -28.75 27.37
C ASP A 601 -4.53 -28.18 27.39
N HIS A 602 -3.58 -28.91 26.83
CA HIS A 602 -2.20 -28.43 26.70
C HIS A 602 -2.06 -27.26 25.74
N ILE A 603 -2.82 -27.23 24.65
CA ILE A 603 -2.76 -26.15 23.67
C ILE A 603 -3.26 -24.84 24.28
N ASP A 604 -4.38 -24.87 25.00
CA ASP A 604 -5.07 -23.69 25.50
C ASP A 604 -4.49 -23.17 26.83
N THR A 605 -3.68 -23.97 27.51
CA THR A 605 -3.06 -23.61 28.81
C THR A 605 -1.54 -23.45 28.69
N GLY A 606 -0.94 -22.66 29.58
CA GLY A 606 0.51 -22.59 29.76
C GLY A 606 1.26 -21.72 28.73
N ALA A 607 0.60 -20.98 27.86
CA ALA A 607 1.26 -19.89 27.15
C ALA A 607 1.52 -18.77 28.16
N ARG A 608 2.78 -18.55 28.54
CA ARG A 608 3.22 -17.31 29.17
C ARG A 608 3.80 -16.49 28.05
N LEU A 609 3.06 -15.48 27.62
CA LEU A 609 3.62 -14.41 26.82
C LEU A 609 4.46 -13.57 27.79
N GLU A 610 5.77 -13.69 27.70
CA GLU A 610 6.63 -12.65 28.26
C GLU A 610 6.24 -11.38 27.53
N GLU A 611 5.77 -10.39 28.27
CA GLU A 611 5.67 -9.05 27.70
C GLU A 611 7.06 -8.74 27.15
N ARG A 612 7.21 -8.76 25.83
CA ARG A 612 8.33 -8.02 25.24
C ARG A 612 8.27 -6.66 25.91
N PRO A 613 9.37 -6.12 26.46
CA PRO A 613 9.35 -4.75 26.88
C PRO A 613 8.89 -3.96 25.65
N ILE A 614 7.61 -3.63 25.61
CA ILE A 614 7.04 -2.71 24.65
C ILE A 614 7.89 -1.48 24.91
N SER A 615 8.69 -1.11 23.94
CA SER A 615 9.26 0.22 23.92
C SER A 615 8.08 1.11 24.27
N ILE A 616 8.17 1.82 25.40
CA ILE A 616 7.10 2.70 25.94
C ILE A 616 6.86 3.88 24.96
N ILE A 617 7.47 3.81 23.82
CA ILE A 617 7.35 4.76 22.72
C ILE A 617 6.01 4.44 22.03
N PRO A 618 5.01 5.32 22.17
CA PRO A 618 3.76 5.15 21.45
C PRO A 618 4.07 5.07 19.94
N VAL A 619 3.78 3.94 19.34
CA VAL A 619 4.06 3.70 17.91
C VAL A 619 3.22 4.61 17.01
N THR A 620 2.14 5.18 17.57
CA THR A 620 1.13 5.96 16.83
C THR A 620 1.21 7.47 17.06
N THR A 621 1.92 7.95 18.09
CA THR A 621 1.99 9.38 18.39
C THR A 621 3.35 9.77 18.93
N VAL A 622 3.87 10.88 18.45
CA VAL A 622 5.08 11.53 19.00
C VAL A 622 4.69 12.91 19.52
N GLN A 623 5.05 13.20 20.75
CA GLN A 623 4.80 14.51 21.32
C GLN A 623 5.71 15.57 20.70
N PRO A 624 5.24 16.81 20.49
CA PRO A 624 6.11 17.88 20.06
C PRO A 624 7.10 18.27 21.17
N PRO A 625 8.25 18.86 20.83
CA PRO A 625 9.14 19.42 21.84
C PRO A 625 8.40 20.41 22.76
N ALA A 626 8.69 20.37 24.06
CA ALA A 626 8.00 21.23 25.04
C ALA A 626 8.26 22.72 24.76
N SER A 627 9.45 23.05 24.26
CA SER A 627 9.84 24.42 23.91
C SER A 627 10.85 24.43 22.77
N VAL A 628 10.93 25.54 22.04
CA VAL A 628 11.98 25.83 21.07
C VAL A 628 12.56 27.20 21.40
N THR A 629 13.88 27.27 21.60
CA THR A 629 14.60 28.50 21.95
C THR A 629 15.65 28.84 20.89
N LEU A 630 15.83 30.12 20.65
CA LEU A 630 16.81 30.68 19.73
C LEU A 630 17.84 31.49 20.50
N SER A 631 19.11 31.26 20.17
CA SER A 631 20.22 32.09 20.64
C SER A 631 21.15 32.40 19.47
N SER A 632 21.91 33.49 19.55
CA SER A 632 22.94 33.77 18.56
C SER A 632 24.30 33.96 19.22
N ARG A 633 25.33 33.43 18.54
CA ARG A 633 26.73 33.66 18.88
C ARG A 633 27.46 34.14 17.62
N TRP A 634 28.54 34.83 17.80
CA TRP A 634 29.39 35.25 16.70
C TRP A 634 30.82 34.70 16.94
N THR A 635 31.45 34.32 15.87
CA THR A 635 32.84 33.88 15.84
C THR A 635 33.55 34.60 14.72
N ILE A 636 34.87 34.81 14.86
CA ILE A 636 35.67 35.34 13.78
C ILE A 636 36.25 34.15 13.03
N ASP A 637 35.88 33.97 11.77
CA ASP A 637 36.41 32.96 10.87
C ASP A 637 37.08 33.70 9.69
N GLN A 638 38.39 33.42 9.48
CA GLN A 638 39.20 34.03 8.45
C GLN A 638 39.12 35.59 8.41
N GLY A 639 39.01 36.23 9.58
CA GLY A 639 38.91 37.70 9.71
C GLY A 639 37.54 38.31 9.46
N LEU A 640 36.51 37.44 9.26
CA LEU A 640 35.12 37.85 9.12
C LEU A 640 34.29 37.42 10.35
N ALA A 641 33.51 38.33 10.89
CA ALA A 641 32.56 37.97 11.96
C ALA A 641 31.38 37.20 11.38
N VAL A 642 31.32 35.91 11.69
CA VAL A 642 30.21 35.02 11.29
C VAL A 642 29.28 34.86 12.48
N SER A 643 28.03 35.29 12.34
CA SER A 643 26.98 35.05 13.35
C SER A 643 26.25 33.76 13.07
N THR A 644 26.11 32.97 14.12
CA THR A 644 25.43 31.66 14.07
C THR A 644 24.23 31.70 14.99
N MET A 645 23.06 31.33 14.47
CA MET A 645 21.85 31.08 15.27
C MET A 645 21.88 29.62 15.69
N THR A 646 21.71 29.36 16.98
CA THR A 646 21.51 28.02 17.52
C THR A 646 20.05 27.86 17.89
N ILE A 647 19.39 26.86 17.33
CA ILE A 647 18.02 26.45 17.63
C ILE A 647 18.11 25.27 18.58
N ILE A 648 17.51 25.35 19.77
CA ILE A 648 17.62 24.34 20.82
C ILE A 648 16.21 23.96 21.28
N TRP A 649 16.03 22.68 21.54
CA TRP A 649 14.79 22.11 22.09
C TRP A 649 15.11 20.96 23.04
N PRO A 650 14.23 20.63 24.01
CA PRO A 650 14.39 19.47 24.86
C PRO A 650 14.13 18.20 24.08
N ALA A 651 14.82 17.11 24.48
CA ALA A 651 14.59 15.80 23.93
C ALA A 651 13.13 15.36 24.15
N VAL A 652 12.58 14.69 23.16
CA VAL A 652 11.22 14.12 23.22
C VAL A 652 11.37 12.61 23.35
N GLU A 653 10.65 12.03 24.28
CA GLU A 653 10.64 10.59 24.48
C GLU A 653 10.07 9.90 23.22
N GLY A 654 10.79 8.89 22.73
CA GLY A 654 10.40 8.19 21.50
C GLY A 654 10.82 8.84 20.18
N ALA A 655 11.37 10.05 20.21
CA ALA A 655 11.90 10.68 19.03
C ALA A 655 13.32 10.18 18.71
N VAL A 656 13.58 9.81 17.47
CA VAL A 656 14.90 9.44 16.95
C VAL A 656 15.51 10.55 16.10
N ALA A 657 14.68 11.46 15.62
CA ALA A 657 15.10 12.58 14.79
C ALA A 657 14.13 13.76 14.94
N TYR A 658 14.52 14.92 14.41
CA TYR A 658 13.72 16.14 14.42
C TYR A 658 13.77 16.82 13.07
N ASP A 659 12.61 17.26 12.58
CA ASP A 659 12.53 18.18 11.45
C ASP A 659 12.53 19.60 11.99
N VAL A 660 13.37 20.44 11.42
CA VAL A 660 13.60 21.82 11.87
C VAL A 660 13.39 22.79 10.73
N GLU A 661 12.61 23.81 10.97
CA GLU A 661 12.42 24.91 10.02
C GLU A 661 12.57 26.24 10.73
N TRP A 662 13.09 27.22 10.01
CA TRP A 662 13.23 28.56 10.52
C TRP A 662 12.87 29.60 9.47
N LYS A 663 12.57 30.81 9.91
CA LYS A 663 12.36 31.94 9.04
C LYS A 663 12.83 33.22 9.71
N LYS A 664 13.18 34.22 8.88
CA LYS A 664 13.54 35.57 9.32
C LYS A 664 12.41 36.53 8.98
N ASP A 665 12.01 37.34 9.94
CA ASP A 665 10.96 38.34 9.79
C ASP A 665 9.67 37.74 9.15
N SER A 666 9.17 38.30 8.05
CA SER A 666 8.03 37.81 7.30
C SER A 666 8.42 36.80 6.18
N GLY A 667 9.65 36.31 6.15
CA GLY A 667 10.14 35.38 5.12
C GLY A 667 9.47 34.00 5.16
N ASN A 668 9.72 33.21 4.11
CA ASN A 668 9.26 31.83 4.02
C ASN A 668 10.02 30.93 4.99
N TRP A 669 9.41 29.81 5.37
CA TRP A 669 10.06 28.77 6.14
C TRP A 669 11.18 28.12 5.33
N ILE A 670 12.36 28.00 5.90
CA ILE A 670 13.53 27.33 5.35
C ILE A 670 13.71 26.05 6.13
N ARG A 671 13.63 24.93 5.44
CA ARG A 671 13.81 23.60 6.04
C ARG A 671 15.28 23.26 6.15
N LEU A 672 15.68 22.76 7.30
CA LEU A 672 17.03 22.22 7.54
C LEU A 672 17.02 20.68 7.32
N PRO A 673 18.18 20.08 7.05
CA PRO A 673 18.30 18.64 7.08
C PRO A 673 17.79 18.08 8.41
N ARG A 674 17.21 16.89 8.37
CA ARG A 674 16.68 16.21 9.57
C ARG A 674 17.84 16.03 10.60
N ALA A 675 17.61 16.45 11.83
CA ALA A 675 18.59 16.41 12.90
C ALA A 675 18.36 15.23 13.84
N GLY A 676 19.40 14.48 14.15
CA GLY A 676 19.38 13.46 15.21
C GLY A 676 19.77 14.01 16.59
N THR A 677 20.03 15.31 16.69
CA THR A 677 20.41 16.04 17.92
C THR A 677 19.29 16.95 18.36
N THR A 678 19.35 17.46 19.57
CA THR A 678 18.38 18.43 20.14
C THR A 678 18.77 19.89 19.92
N SER A 679 19.71 20.13 19.03
CA SER A 679 20.12 21.47 18.61
C SER A 679 20.63 21.46 17.18
N VAL A 680 20.46 22.59 16.47
CA VAL A 680 20.97 22.80 15.13
C VAL A 680 21.48 24.23 15.03
N ASP A 681 22.65 24.40 14.42
CA ASP A 681 23.30 25.67 14.15
C ASP A 681 23.00 26.13 12.71
N VAL A 682 22.63 27.39 12.57
CA VAL A 682 22.46 28.07 11.29
C VAL A 682 23.50 29.18 11.23
N THR A 683 24.53 29.00 10.43
CA THR A 683 25.64 29.95 10.28
C THR A 683 25.32 31.05 9.27
N GLY A 684 25.88 32.24 9.47
CA GLY A 684 25.77 33.34 8.52
C GLY A 684 24.45 34.14 8.65
N ILE A 685 23.86 34.15 9.85
CA ILE A 685 22.61 34.91 10.08
C ILE A 685 22.85 36.42 10.09
N TYR A 686 21.87 37.20 9.64
CA TYR A 686 21.80 38.65 9.72
C TYR A 686 21.00 39.11 10.92
N ALA A 687 21.16 40.38 11.33
CA ALA A 687 20.32 40.96 12.37
C ALA A 687 18.85 40.99 11.95
N GLY A 688 17.93 40.56 12.83
CA GLY A 688 16.50 40.54 12.55
C GLY A 688 15.72 39.68 13.51
N GLY A 689 14.41 39.61 13.30
CA GLY A 689 13.50 38.76 14.05
C GLY A 689 13.45 37.33 13.48
N TYR A 690 13.73 36.34 14.29
CA TYR A 690 13.76 34.95 13.89
C TYR A 690 12.67 34.14 14.58
N LEU A 691 12.05 33.26 13.81
CA LEU A 691 11.16 32.19 14.30
C LEU A 691 11.71 30.86 13.84
N ALA A 692 11.71 29.87 14.73
CA ALA A 692 11.96 28.50 14.36
C ALA A 692 10.81 27.61 14.82
N ARG A 693 10.61 26.51 14.13
CA ARG A 693 9.68 25.46 14.53
C ARG A 693 10.34 24.09 14.41
N VAL A 694 10.03 23.24 15.34
CA VAL A 694 10.61 21.89 15.44
C VAL A 694 9.48 20.88 15.64
N ARG A 695 9.56 19.76 14.98
CA ARG A 695 8.72 18.59 15.24
C ARG A 695 9.60 17.36 15.46
N ALA A 696 9.15 16.50 16.34
CA ALA A 696 9.80 15.24 16.64
C ALA A 696 9.40 14.17 15.61
N VAL A 697 10.30 13.25 15.33
CA VAL A 697 10.12 12.13 14.41
C VAL A 697 10.49 10.84 15.14
N SER A 698 9.57 9.85 15.16
CA SER A 698 9.82 8.54 15.76
C SER A 698 10.67 7.64 14.87
N ALA A 699 11.06 6.48 15.40
CA ALA A 699 11.73 5.42 14.63
C ALA A 699 10.87 4.87 13.47
N PHE A 700 9.57 5.11 13.50
CA PHE A 700 8.60 4.72 12.46
C PHE A 700 8.24 5.85 11.50
N ASP A 701 9.05 6.92 11.49
CA ASP A 701 8.87 8.13 10.67
C ASP A 701 7.57 8.90 10.95
N ILE A 702 6.94 8.65 12.10
CA ILE A 702 5.76 9.41 12.55
C ILE A 702 6.22 10.76 13.08
N THR A 703 5.59 11.82 12.61
CA THR A 703 5.97 13.20 12.98
C THR A 703 4.97 13.79 13.96
N SER A 704 5.48 14.52 14.95
CA SER A 704 4.64 15.33 15.84
C SER A 704 4.11 16.58 15.12
N VAL A 705 3.16 17.26 15.76
CA VAL A 705 2.82 18.64 15.39
C VAL A 705 4.02 19.56 15.62
N TRP A 706 4.07 20.69 14.89
CA TRP A 706 5.13 21.66 15.00
C TRP A 706 5.04 22.45 16.30
N LYS A 707 6.17 22.57 17.01
CA LYS A 707 6.34 23.51 18.13
C LYS A 707 7.15 24.69 17.65
N SER A 708 6.57 25.90 17.72
CA SER A 708 7.25 27.13 17.32
C SER A 708 7.92 27.83 18.51
N SER A 709 9.03 28.48 18.23
CA SER A 709 9.67 29.41 19.18
C SER A 709 8.85 30.70 19.31
N ILE A 710 9.20 31.53 20.28
CA ILE A 710 8.82 32.93 20.28
C ILE A 710 9.65 33.70 19.24
N LEU A 711 9.12 34.81 18.73
CA LEU A 711 9.86 35.69 17.85
C LEU A 711 11.05 36.27 18.63
N THR A 712 12.26 35.93 18.20
CA THR A 712 13.50 36.30 18.89
C THR A 712 14.31 37.24 18.02
N GLN A 713 14.65 38.42 18.54
CA GLN A 713 15.56 39.35 17.88
C GLN A 713 16.99 38.89 18.07
N LEU A 714 17.66 38.53 16.97
CA LEU A 714 19.03 38.06 16.98
C LEU A 714 19.95 39.12 16.36
N SER A 715 21.12 39.28 16.95
CA SER A 715 22.20 40.08 16.37
C SER A 715 22.95 39.20 15.36
N GLY A 716 22.87 39.63 14.09
CA GLY A 716 23.52 38.89 13.00
C GLY A 716 24.44 39.79 12.17
N LYS A 717 24.84 39.30 11.01
CA LYS A 717 25.63 40.03 10.03
C LYS A 717 24.85 41.29 9.62
N THR A 718 25.53 42.43 9.65
CA THR A 718 24.98 43.72 9.18
C THR A 718 25.52 43.99 7.77
N GLY A 719 24.62 44.01 6.78
CA GLY A 719 24.95 44.31 5.38
C GLY A 719 24.20 43.41 4.39
N ALA A 720 23.89 43.94 3.22
CA ALA A 720 23.34 43.18 2.11
C ALA A 720 24.46 42.38 1.39
N PRO A 721 24.16 41.26 0.71
CA PRO A 721 25.08 40.62 -0.20
C PRO A 721 25.65 41.59 -1.23
N PRO A 722 26.89 41.41 -1.67
CA PRO A 722 27.50 42.28 -2.68
C PRO A 722 26.79 42.10 -4.03
N ALA A 723 27.00 43.06 -4.94
CA ALA A 723 26.57 42.94 -6.33
C ALA A 723 27.33 41.83 -7.04
N LEU A 724 26.75 41.31 -8.14
CA LEU A 724 27.44 40.40 -9.06
C LEU A 724 28.76 41.04 -9.56
N ALA A 725 29.80 40.25 -9.71
CA ALA A 725 31.09 40.76 -10.26
C ALA A 725 30.92 41.15 -11.74
N PHE A 726 30.12 40.42 -12.47
CA PHE A 726 29.69 40.70 -13.84
C PHE A 726 28.43 39.90 -14.17
N LEU A 727 27.71 40.36 -15.21
CA LEU A 727 26.71 39.65 -15.94
C LEU A 727 26.94 39.90 -17.41
N ARG A 728 26.99 38.89 -18.26
CA ARG A 728 27.21 39.02 -19.69
C ARG A 728 26.35 38.05 -20.47
N THR A 729 26.13 38.37 -21.73
CA THR A 729 25.33 37.55 -22.63
C THR A 729 26.16 37.09 -23.82
N THR A 730 25.83 35.92 -24.34
CA THR A 730 26.40 35.37 -25.58
C THR A 730 25.27 35.10 -26.56
N SER A 731 25.49 35.49 -27.82
CA SER A 731 24.54 35.27 -28.90
C SER A 731 24.69 33.84 -29.44
N GLY A 732 23.59 33.22 -29.81
CA GLY A 732 23.59 31.93 -30.52
C GLY A 732 22.24 31.66 -31.20
N PRO A 733 22.20 30.68 -32.08
CA PRO A 733 20.94 30.32 -32.81
C PRO A 733 19.87 29.85 -31.83
N TRP A 734 18.67 30.45 -31.91
CA TRP A 734 17.50 30.27 -31.00
C TRP A 734 17.81 30.35 -29.52
N LYS A 735 18.94 30.89 -29.14
CA LYS A 735 19.35 30.96 -27.73
C LYS A 735 20.09 32.24 -27.40
N ILE A 736 20.03 32.64 -26.15
CA ILE A 736 20.90 33.60 -25.51
C ILE A 736 21.52 32.95 -24.31
N GLY A 737 22.86 32.83 -24.29
CA GLY A 737 23.60 32.38 -23.11
C GLY A 737 23.76 33.52 -22.13
N LEU A 738 23.64 33.23 -20.86
CA LEU A 738 23.94 34.11 -19.73
C LEU A 738 25.10 33.53 -18.93
N GLU A 739 26.01 34.39 -18.53
CA GLU A 739 27.12 34.06 -17.64
C GLU A 739 27.26 35.19 -16.62
N TRP A 740 27.46 34.81 -15.36
CA TRP A 740 27.65 35.79 -14.29
C TRP A 740 28.75 35.37 -13.32
N GLY A 741 29.35 36.30 -12.65
CA GLY A 741 30.44 36.03 -11.72
C GLY A 741 30.11 36.45 -10.30
N PHE A 742 30.66 35.73 -9.38
CA PHE A 742 30.58 36.01 -7.95
C PHE A 742 31.79 36.87 -7.54
N PRO A 743 31.60 37.91 -6.69
CA PRO A 743 32.69 38.74 -6.22
C PRO A 743 33.61 37.91 -5.32
N ALA A 744 34.90 38.23 -5.34
CA ALA A 744 35.97 37.52 -4.60
C ALA A 744 35.80 37.57 -3.07
N SER A 745 35.05 38.52 -2.54
CA SER A 745 34.77 38.65 -1.11
C SER A 745 33.29 38.96 -0.84
N GLY A 746 32.73 38.39 0.25
CA GLY A 746 31.37 38.63 0.70
C GLY A 746 30.27 37.78 0.03
N ALA A 747 30.60 36.90 -0.90
CA ALA A 747 29.65 36.06 -1.61
C ALA A 747 29.65 34.59 -1.15
N ALA A 748 30.47 34.20 -0.17
CA ALA A 748 30.62 32.83 0.27
C ALA A 748 29.34 32.18 0.87
N ASP A 749 28.42 33.00 1.33
CA ASP A 749 27.12 32.60 1.89
C ASP A 749 25.94 32.78 0.91
N THR A 750 26.23 33.00 -0.37
CA THR A 750 25.21 33.05 -1.41
C THR A 750 24.42 31.76 -1.48
N ALA A 751 23.10 31.85 -1.49
CA ALA A 751 22.20 30.72 -1.74
C ALA A 751 21.78 30.68 -3.21
N TYR A 752 21.40 31.81 -3.77
CA TYR A 752 20.88 31.91 -5.13
C TYR A 752 21.36 33.17 -5.82
N THR A 753 21.46 33.08 -7.13
CA THR A 753 21.49 34.26 -8.02
C THR A 753 20.10 34.45 -8.61
N GLU A 754 19.44 35.52 -8.34
CA GLU A 754 18.18 35.90 -8.97
C GLU A 754 18.47 36.67 -10.25
N ILE A 755 17.90 36.19 -11.35
CA ILE A 755 18.00 36.86 -12.65
C ILE A 755 16.62 37.28 -13.11
N GLN A 756 16.53 38.52 -13.57
CA GLN A 756 15.36 39.09 -14.23
C GLN A 756 15.66 39.38 -15.67
N GLN A 757 14.64 39.27 -16.49
CA GLN A 757 14.67 39.65 -17.92
C GLN A 757 13.66 40.73 -18.23
N SER A 758 13.91 41.49 -19.26
CA SER A 758 13.01 42.51 -19.81
C SER A 758 13.01 42.43 -21.32
N VAL A 759 11.84 42.58 -21.92
CA VAL A 759 11.69 42.69 -23.38
C VAL A 759 12.05 44.06 -23.93
N THR A 760 12.30 45.02 -23.04
CA THR A 760 12.68 46.40 -23.40
C THR A 760 14.19 46.46 -23.57
N PRO A 761 14.74 46.91 -24.73
CA PRO A 761 16.18 47.12 -24.88
C PRO A 761 16.73 48.08 -23.83
N GLY A 762 17.90 47.74 -23.26
CA GLY A 762 18.49 48.48 -22.13
C GLY A 762 17.83 48.22 -20.80
N GLY A 763 16.79 47.38 -20.76
CA GLY A 763 16.05 46.96 -19.56
C GLY A 763 15.06 48.01 -19.05
N SER A 764 13.98 47.55 -18.42
CA SER A 764 13.00 48.39 -17.73
C SER A 764 12.51 47.67 -16.49
N GLU A 765 12.50 48.38 -15.37
CA GLU A 765 11.96 47.82 -14.12
C GLU A 765 10.47 47.55 -14.17
N GLN A 766 9.74 48.32 -14.97
CA GLN A 766 8.28 48.15 -15.14
C GLN A 766 7.93 46.90 -15.93
N ASN A 767 8.82 46.44 -16.82
CA ASN A 767 8.64 45.25 -17.69
C ASN A 767 9.57 44.13 -17.30
N ALA A 768 10.16 44.18 -16.09
CA ALA A 768 11.04 43.16 -15.57
C ALA A 768 10.23 41.94 -15.11
N THR A 769 10.54 40.78 -15.63
CA THR A 769 9.99 39.46 -15.22
C THR A 769 11.08 38.59 -14.65
N ALA A 770 10.77 37.77 -13.65
CA ALA A 770 11.75 36.85 -13.09
C ALA A 770 12.07 35.77 -14.15
N LEU A 771 13.36 35.60 -14.48
CA LEU A 771 13.85 34.50 -15.27
C LEU A 771 14.01 33.23 -14.41
N GLY A 772 14.62 33.40 -13.23
CA GLY A 772 14.77 32.29 -12.30
C GLY A 772 15.68 32.60 -11.10
N LEU A 773 15.69 31.66 -10.18
CA LEU A 773 16.60 31.58 -9.02
C LEU A 773 17.60 30.44 -9.27
N PHE A 774 18.87 30.78 -9.46
CA PHE A 774 19.93 29.82 -9.75
C PHE A 774 20.74 29.57 -8.48
N ALA A 775 20.77 28.30 -8.05
CA ALA A 775 21.48 27.92 -6.83
C ALA A 775 22.99 28.14 -6.98
N TYR A 776 23.64 28.67 -5.92
CA TYR A 776 25.11 28.76 -5.88
C TYR A 776 25.72 27.35 -5.90
N PRO A 777 26.76 27.08 -6.68
CA PRO A 777 27.64 27.99 -7.42
C PRO A 777 27.33 28.10 -8.93
N THR A 778 26.09 27.83 -9.37
CA THR A 778 25.72 28.00 -10.79
C THR A 778 26.00 29.44 -11.24
N ASP A 779 26.71 29.58 -12.33
CA ASP A 779 27.19 30.86 -12.90
C ASP A 779 26.81 31.05 -14.38
N THR A 780 26.07 30.10 -14.95
CA THR A 780 25.64 30.12 -16.34
C THR A 780 24.19 29.65 -16.50
N HIS A 781 23.54 30.17 -17.52
CA HIS A 781 22.21 29.72 -17.95
C HIS A 781 22.01 30.04 -19.44
N THR A 782 21.27 29.19 -20.14
CA THR A 782 20.95 29.40 -21.54
C THR A 782 19.44 29.44 -21.76
N LEU A 783 18.93 30.53 -22.30
CA LEU A 783 17.57 30.63 -22.79
C LEU A 783 17.53 30.06 -24.20
N THR A 784 16.64 29.10 -24.38
CA THR A 784 16.41 28.43 -25.68
C THR A 784 15.05 28.75 -26.24
N SER A 785 14.76 28.32 -27.46
CA SER A 785 13.46 28.52 -28.15
C SER A 785 13.12 29.98 -28.45
N LEU A 786 14.14 30.81 -28.67
CA LEU A 786 13.97 32.21 -29.03
C LEU A 786 13.86 32.34 -30.55
N ALA A 787 13.09 33.33 -31.03
CA ALA A 787 13.14 33.70 -32.44
C ALA A 787 14.51 34.26 -32.83
N ALA A 788 14.89 34.14 -34.09
CA ALA A 788 16.10 34.78 -34.61
C ALA A 788 16.03 36.31 -34.39
N GLY A 789 17.11 36.88 -33.84
CA GLY A 789 17.16 38.32 -33.52
C GLY A 789 16.31 38.75 -32.35
N ALA A 790 15.81 37.82 -31.53
CA ALA A 790 15.10 38.18 -30.29
C ALA A 790 16.05 38.96 -29.34
N ARG A 791 15.57 40.10 -28.84
CA ARG A 791 16.32 40.95 -27.91
C ARG A 791 15.69 40.90 -26.53
N LEU A 792 16.51 40.63 -25.52
CA LEU A 792 16.12 40.65 -24.12
C LEU A 792 17.22 41.35 -23.32
N ALA A 793 16.85 42.05 -22.32
CA ALA A 793 17.79 42.64 -21.36
C ALA A 793 17.72 41.87 -20.05
N PHE A 794 18.86 41.68 -19.39
CA PHE A 794 18.98 40.86 -18.17
C PHE A 794 19.66 41.68 -17.06
N ARG A 795 19.24 41.44 -15.83
CA ARG A 795 19.96 41.90 -14.60
C ARG A 795 19.94 40.82 -13.56
N GLY A 796 20.93 40.79 -12.69
CA GLY A 796 21.04 39.77 -11.65
C GLY A 796 21.41 40.37 -10.31
N ARG A 797 21.05 39.67 -9.23
CA ARG A 797 21.50 39.99 -7.86
C ARG A 797 21.73 38.72 -7.05
N LEU A 798 22.52 38.80 -6.02
CA LEU A 798 22.77 37.70 -5.10
C LEU A 798 21.74 37.71 -3.98
N ILE A 799 21.34 36.52 -3.61
CA ILE A 799 20.51 36.23 -2.42
C ILE A 799 21.34 35.31 -1.53
N ASP A 800 21.55 35.68 -0.29
CA ASP A 800 22.27 34.86 0.66
C ASP A 800 21.39 33.74 1.25
N ARG A 801 22.00 32.82 1.99
CA ARG A 801 21.32 31.71 2.64
C ARG A 801 20.31 32.14 3.71
N THR A 802 20.30 33.39 4.09
CA THR A 802 19.38 33.98 5.05
C THR A 802 18.25 34.78 4.39
N GLY A 803 18.24 34.82 3.05
CA GLY A 803 17.21 35.47 2.27
C GLY A 803 17.40 36.98 2.09
N ASN A 804 18.54 37.56 2.52
CA ASN A 804 18.80 38.96 2.21
C ASN A 804 19.21 39.09 0.75
N VAL A 805 18.75 40.17 0.14
CA VAL A 805 18.97 40.45 -1.28
C VAL A 805 20.00 41.53 -1.46
N GLY A 806 20.94 41.30 -2.37
CA GLY A 806 21.92 42.27 -2.80
C GLY A 806 21.35 43.29 -3.81
N PRO A 807 22.15 44.28 -4.17
CA PRO A 807 21.75 45.24 -5.21
C PRO A 807 21.72 44.56 -6.58
N TRP A 808 20.82 45.00 -7.45
CA TRP A 808 20.77 44.59 -8.82
C TRP A 808 22.01 45.02 -9.60
N SER A 809 22.49 44.18 -10.50
CA SER A 809 23.46 44.56 -11.51
C SER A 809 22.85 45.59 -12.48
N ALA A 810 23.68 46.26 -13.28
CA ALA A 810 23.21 46.96 -14.46
C ALA A 810 22.51 46.02 -15.43
N TRP A 811 21.58 46.51 -16.22
CA TRP A 811 20.99 45.78 -17.31
C TRP A 811 22.00 45.48 -18.41
N VAL A 812 21.97 44.27 -18.93
CA VAL A 812 22.83 43.81 -20.03
C VAL A 812 21.94 43.24 -21.13
N ASP A 813 22.06 43.81 -22.33
CA ASP A 813 21.30 43.37 -23.48
C ASP A 813 21.88 42.06 -24.07
N GLY A 814 21.00 41.15 -24.42
CA GLY A 814 21.31 39.94 -25.17
C GLY A 814 20.46 39.86 -26.44
N ILE A 815 21.03 39.32 -27.48
CA ILE A 815 20.36 39.09 -28.75
C ILE A 815 20.63 37.67 -29.22
N SER A 816 19.61 36.94 -29.67
CA SER A 816 19.81 35.66 -30.34
C SER A 816 20.38 35.90 -31.76
N SER A 817 21.21 34.96 -32.24
CA SER A 817 21.85 35.12 -33.55
C SER A 817 20.83 35.36 -34.68
N THR A 818 21.24 36.17 -35.64
CA THR A 818 20.52 36.39 -36.90
C THR A 818 21.23 35.76 -38.08
N ASP A 819 22.36 35.09 -37.85
CA ASP A 819 23.17 34.47 -38.92
C ASP A 819 22.52 33.18 -39.38
N ALA A 820 22.02 33.18 -40.63
CA ALA A 820 21.34 32.03 -41.22
C ALA A 820 22.24 30.79 -41.34
N SER A 821 23.58 30.97 -41.41
CA SER A 821 24.53 29.90 -41.55
C SER A 821 24.63 29.11 -40.22
N GLU A 822 24.62 29.83 -39.09
CA GLU A 822 24.64 29.20 -37.75
C GLU A 822 23.35 28.40 -37.47
N TYR A 823 22.21 28.86 -37.99
CA TYR A 823 20.91 28.16 -37.89
C TYR A 823 20.90 26.87 -38.69
N ASN A 824 21.42 26.91 -39.91
CA ASN A 824 21.50 25.74 -40.76
C ASN A 824 22.48 24.69 -40.26
N GLU A 825 23.61 25.12 -39.73
CA GLU A 825 24.60 24.23 -39.11
C GLU A 825 24.02 23.56 -37.86
N LEU A 826 23.25 24.29 -37.03
CA LEU A 826 22.68 23.77 -35.82
C LEU A 826 21.46 22.88 -36.04
N ILE A 827 20.59 23.21 -37.05
CA ILE A 827 19.48 22.35 -37.43
C ILE A 827 20.02 20.98 -37.89
N THR A 828 21.15 20.96 -38.57
CA THR A 828 21.77 19.71 -39.02
C THR A 828 22.49 19.01 -37.85
N LYS A 829 23.21 19.76 -37.04
CA LYS A 829 24.04 19.22 -35.97
C LYS A 829 23.26 18.85 -34.72
N GLU A 830 22.36 19.72 -34.21
CA GLU A 830 21.52 19.39 -33.03
C GLU A 830 20.44 18.34 -33.32
N TYR A 831 19.97 18.26 -34.56
CA TYR A 831 19.07 17.16 -34.96
C TYR A 831 19.81 15.83 -35.05
N VAL A 832 21.07 15.86 -35.49
CA VAL A 832 21.95 14.68 -35.56
C VAL A 832 22.55 14.31 -34.18
N GLU A 833 22.89 15.33 -33.35
CA GLU A 833 23.48 15.15 -32.03
C GLU A 833 22.46 15.16 -30.87
N SER A 834 21.17 15.43 -31.11
CA SER A 834 20.16 15.30 -30.07
C SER A 834 19.99 13.84 -29.67
N ALA A 835 19.75 13.58 -28.39
CA ALA A 835 19.46 12.22 -27.90
C ALA A 835 18.31 11.55 -28.68
N LEU A 836 17.42 12.34 -29.29
CA LEU A 836 16.38 11.86 -30.20
C LEU A 836 16.95 11.66 -31.64
N GLY A 837 17.85 12.51 -32.08
CA GLY A 837 18.53 12.40 -33.37
C GLY A 837 19.56 11.29 -33.36
N GLU A 838 20.37 11.19 -32.31
CA GLU A 838 21.29 10.05 -32.10
C GLU A 838 20.49 8.75 -31.98
N GLN A 839 19.42 8.70 -31.18
CA GLN A 839 18.53 7.53 -31.12
C GLN A 839 17.81 7.27 -32.45
N PHE A 840 17.42 8.30 -33.18
CA PHE A 840 16.76 8.13 -34.49
C PHE A 840 17.75 7.70 -35.56
N PHE A 841 18.94 8.26 -35.59
CA PHE A 841 20.00 7.87 -36.51
C PHE A 841 20.72 6.59 -36.08
N GLU A 842 20.98 6.36 -34.81
CA GLU A 842 21.44 5.05 -34.30
C GLU A 842 20.35 3.97 -34.53
N ASN A 843 19.07 4.29 -34.32
CA ASN A 843 17.99 3.38 -34.68
C ASN A 843 17.82 3.21 -36.19
N ILE A 844 18.04 4.26 -37.03
CA ILE A 844 18.03 4.14 -38.47
C ILE A 844 19.29 3.46 -38.98
N GLU A 845 20.48 3.76 -38.44
CA GLU A 845 21.72 3.04 -38.81
C GLU A 845 21.69 1.61 -38.23
N GLN A 846 21.21 1.36 -37.02
CA GLN A 846 21.03 0.01 -36.51
C GLN A 846 19.87 -0.73 -37.19
N ILE A 847 18.75 -0.08 -37.49
CA ILE A 847 17.67 -0.67 -38.28
C ILE A 847 18.07 -0.78 -39.73
N GLY A 848 18.72 0.23 -40.30
CA GLY A 848 19.23 0.22 -41.68
C GLY A 848 20.40 -0.76 -41.82
N GLY A 849 21.40 -0.70 -40.95
CA GLY A 849 22.52 -1.61 -40.95
C GLY A 849 22.14 -3.06 -40.60
N ASN A 850 21.19 -3.25 -39.65
CA ASN A 850 20.70 -4.56 -39.33
C ASN A 850 19.65 -5.08 -40.33
N VAL A 851 18.80 -4.23 -40.88
CA VAL A 851 17.83 -4.60 -41.89
C VAL A 851 18.54 -4.80 -43.23
N ASP A 852 19.52 -3.96 -43.58
CA ASP A 852 20.34 -4.16 -44.76
C ASP A 852 21.25 -5.38 -44.62
N GLN A 853 21.85 -5.64 -43.45
CA GLN A 853 22.58 -6.88 -43.21
C GLN A 853 21.65 -8.11 -43.13
N LEU A 854 20.47 -7.99 -42.61
CA LEU A 854 19.49 -9.09 -42.57
C LEU A 854 18.75 -9.30 -43.90
N MET A 855 18.60 -8.28 -44.71
CA MET A 855 17.89 -8.35 -45.98
C MET A 855 18.80 -8.68 -47.17
N GLU A 856 20.08 -8.35 -47.12
CA GLU A 856 21.02 -8.52 -48.22
C GLU A 856 21.99 -9.69 -48.08
N GLN A 857 22.19 -10.29 -46.89
CA GLN A 857 23.11 -11.41 -46.74
C GLN A 857 22.41 -12.76 -46.85
N TYR A 858 22.09 -13.17 -48.06
CA TYR A 858 21.89 -14.59 -48.33
C TYR A 858 23.23 -15.32 -48.15
N TYR A 859 23.16 -16.53 -47.62
CA TYR A 859 24.33 -17.38 -47.57
C TYR A 859 24.90 -17.57 -48.96
N ASP A 860 26.19 -17.25 -49.16
CA ASP A 860 26.95 -17.52 -50.35
C ASP A 860 28.08 -18.53 -50.04
N ALA A 861 28.08 -19.61 -50.81
CA ALA A 861 29.04 -20.70 -50.60
C ALA A 861 30.50 -20.29 -50.83
N GLY A 862 30.75 -19.21 -51.54
CA GLY A 862 32.11 -18.69 -51.81
C GLY A 862 32.65 -17.74 -50.77
N THR A 863 31.85 -17.34 -49.79
CA THR A 863 32.16 -16.31 -48.81
C THR A 863 32.60 -16.92 -47.48
N VAL A 864 33.57 -16.31 -46.85
CA VAL A 864 34.02 -16.62 -45.48
C VAL A 864 33.27 -15.69 -44.52
N TYR A 865 32.58 -16.26 -43.50
CA TYR A 865 31.83 -15.48 -42.55
C TYR A 865 32.55 -15.41 -41.21
N GLN A 866 32.59 -14.23 -40.61
CA GLN A 866 33.19 -14.06 -39.27
C GLN A 866 32.22 -14.42 -38.19
N LYS A 867 32.70 -14.81 -37.02
CA LYS A 867 31.90 -15.07 -35.83
C LYS A 867 30.93 -13.91 -35.56
N GLY A 868 29.66 -14.22 -35.39
CA GLY A 868 28.63 -13.25 -35.09
C GLY A 868 27.85 -12.76 -36.34
N GLN A 869 28.37 -12.95 -37.56
CA GLN A 869 27.62 -12.58 -38.77
C GLN A 869 26.38 -13.45 -38.95
N ILE A 870 25.30 -12.82 -39.45
CA ILE A 870 24.01 -13.47 -39.68
C ILE A 870 23.78 -13.60 -41.17
N VAL A 871 23.38 -14.80 -41.61
CA VAL A 871 23.03 -15.08 -42.98
C VAL A 871 21.63 -15.70 -43.08
N ARG A 872 20.99 -15.52 -44.23
CA ARG A 872 19.69 -16.12 -44.55
C ARG A 872 19.84 -17.29 -45.54
N LEU A 873 19.25 -18.42 -45.19
CA LEU A 873 19.13 -19.56 -46.09
C LEU A 873 17.77 -20.24 -45.90
N ASN A 874 17.05 -20.45 -47.01
CA ASN A 874 15.72 -21.11 -47.05
C ASN A 874 14.67 -20.49 -46.09
N GLY A 875 14.68 -19.13 -45.98
CA GLY A 875 13.71 -18.43 -45.11
C GLY A 875 14.09 -18.35 -43.64
N ARG A 876 15.17 -18.97 -43.21
CA ARG A 876 15.67 -18.95 -41.82
C ARG A 876 16.96 -18.15 -41.72
N PHE A 877 17.19 -17.55 -40.56
CA PHE A 877 18.41 -16.83 -40.25
C PHE A 877 19.35 -17.71 -39.40
N TYR A 878 20.64 -17.62 -39.70
CA TYR A 878 21.71 -18.39 -39.03
C TYR A 878 22.82 -17.44 -38.64
N GLN A 879 23.27 -17.53 -37.39
CA GLN A 879 24.39 -16.77 -36.88
C GLN A 879 25.64 -17.62 -36.80
N ALA A 880 26.76 -17.11 -37.30
CA ALA A 880 28.05 -17.77 -37.21
C ALA A 880 28.54 -17.83 -35.74
N LEU A 881 28.71 -19.04 -35.22
CA LEU A 881 29.21 -19.33 -33.87
C LEU A 881 30.73 -19.10 -33.75
N GLN A 882 31.40 -19.20 -34.85
CA GLN A 882 32.86 -18.98 -35.04
C GLN A 882 33.11 -18.56 -36.49
N ASP A 883 34.33 -18.28 -36.85
CA ASP A 883 34.66 -17.99 -38.26
C ASP A 883 34.33 -19.19 -39.14
N VAL A 884 33.51 -18.98 -40.15
CA VAL A 884 32.97 -20.02 -41.05
C VAL A 884 33.75 -20.00 -42.36
N PRO A 885 34.54 -21.04 -42.66
CA PRO A 885 35.23 -21.13 -43.98
C PRO A 885 34.20 -21.27 -45.12
N ALA A 886 34.59 -20.78 -46.32
CA ALA A 886 33.76 -20.95 -47.49
C ALA A 886 33.38 -22.41 -47.76
N GLY A 887 32.14 -22.63 -48.19
CA GLY A 887 31.60 -23.98 -48.47
C GLY A 887 30.93 -24.69 -47.28
N ASN A 888 30.73 -24.03 -46.17
CA ASN A 888 30.05 -24.62 -45.00
C ASN A 888 28.63 -23.98 -44.82
N PRO A 889 27.61 -24.47 -45.50
CA PRO A 889 26.26 -23.91 -45.41
C PRO A 889 25.57 -24.21 -44.06
N PRO A 890 24.70 -23.32 -43.55
CA PRO A 890 23.74 -23.66 -42.53
C PRO A 890 22.77 -24.77 -43.02
N PRO A 891 22.23 -25.60 -42.15
CA PRO A 891 22.25 -25.56 -40.69
C PRO A 891 23.35 -26.42 -40.04
N ASN A 892 24.57 -26.26 -40.38
CA ASN A 892 25.68 -26.98 -39.77
C ASN A 892 25.92 -26.48 -38.30
N PRO A 893 25.61 -27.27 -37.27
CA PRO A 893 25.63 -26.82 -35.89
C PRO A 893 27.04 -26.54 -35.32
N VAL A 894 28.10 -26.92 -36.03
CA VAL A 894 29.48 -26.60 -35.67
C VAL A 894 29.78 -25.13 -35.96
N TYR A 895 29.18 -24.59 -37.01
CA TYR A 895 29.49 -23.25 -37.50
C TYR A 895 28.32 -22.28 -37.32
N TRP A 896 27.10 -22.77 -37.29
CA TRP A 896 25.92 -21.93 -37.36
C TRP A 896 24.91 -22.23 -36.23
N ALA A 897 24.43 -21.20 -35.57
CA ALA A 897 23.25 -21.27 -34.71
C ALA A 897 22.01 -20.83 -35.52
N ASP A 898 20.97 -21.61 -35.46
CA ASP A 898 19.68 -21.24 -36.03
C ASP A 898 19.02 -20.15 -35.13
N VAL A 899 18.83 -18.96 -35.67
CA VAL A 899 18.25 -17.80 -34.96
C VAL A 899 16.79 -17.56 -35.32
N GLY A 900 16.18 -18.40 -36.19
CA GLY A 900 14.73 -18.41 -36.45
C GLY A 900 14.30 -17.88 -37.80
N GLU A 901 13.02 -17.79 -38.02
CA GLU A 901 12.38 -17.21 -39.20
C GLU A 901 11.89 -15.77 -38.93
N LEU A 902 12.03 -14.90 -39.91
CA LEU A 902 11.37 -13.59 -39.90
C LEU A 902 9.89 -13.83 -40.24
N VAL A 903 9.05 -13.78 -39.27
CA VAL A 903 7.61 -13.76 -39.51
C VAL A 903 7.21 -12.29 -39.66
N GLU A 904 6.98 -11.86 -40.87
CA GLU A 904 6.30 -10.60 -41.14
C GLU A 904 4.85 -10.68 -40.67
N SER A 905 4.62 -10.45 -39.41
CA SER A 905 3.37 -9.91 -38.92
C SER A 905 3.68 -8.67 -38.11
N VAL A 906 2.85 -7.66 -38.23
CA VAL A 906 3.01 -6.30 -37.68
C VAL A 906 3.34 -6.26 -36.18
N ASP A 907 3.33 -7.39 -35.50
CA ASP A 907 3.40 -7.50 -34.06
C ASP A 907 4.47 -8.46 -33.52
N ALA A 908 5.38 -9.00 -34.36
CA ALA A 908 6.34 -9.96 -33.87
C ALA A 908 7.78 -9.59 -34.21
N LEU A 909 8.52 -9.14 -33.22
CA LEU A 909 9.97 -9.01 -33.33
C LEU A 909 10.61 -9.45 -32.02
N ALA A 910 11.38 -10.49 -32.04
CA ALA A 910 12.43 -10.73 -31.07
C ALA A 910 13.75 -10.30 -31.68
N LEU A 911 14.25 -9.15 -31.33
CA LEU A 911 15.53 -8.65 -31.78
C LEU A 911 16.56 -8.86 -30.68
N ARG A 912 17.55 -9.57 -31.00
CA ARG A 912 18.75 -9.77 -30.21
C ARG A 912 19.74 -8.69 -30.60
N VAL A 913 20.18 -7.90 -29.66
CA VAL A 913 21.30 -6.99 -29.85
C VAL A 913 22.52 -7.53 -29.14
N THR A 914 23.47 -7.85 -29.96
CA THR A 914 24.92 -7.90 -29.83
C THR A 914 25.63 -8.40 -28.58
N GLU A 915 26.58 -9.23 -28.84
CA GLU A 915 27.87 -9.54 -28.24
C GLU A 915 27.92 -10.38 -26.98
N ASN A 916 26.86 -10.72 -26.28
CA ASN A 916 27.02 -11.69 -25.23
C ASN A 916 25.90 -12.72 -25.20
N ALA A 917 26.31 -13.95 -25.07
CA ALA A 917 25.53 -15.15 -25.09
C ALA A 917 24.14 -15.00 -24.44
N ALA A 918 23.09 -15.22 -25.22
CA ALA A 918 21.80 -15.51 -24.66
C ALA A 918 21.82 -16.92 -24.12
N ALA A 919 21.60 -17.08 -22.83
CA ALA A 919 21.31 -18.36 -22.24
C ALA A 919 19.79 -18.57 -22.27
N ILE A 920 19.38 -19.71 -22.81
CA ILE A 920 18.00 -20.16 -22.82
C ILE A 920 17.92 -21.31 -21.82
N GLU A 921 17.19 -21.10 -20.74
CA GLU A 921 16.93 -22.12 -19.72
C GLU A 921 15.46 -22.46 -19.68
N GLU A 922 15.14 -23.74 -19.59
CA GLU A 922 13.81 -24.23 -19.33
C GLU A 922 13.66 -24.49 -17.82
N LEU A 923 12.85 -23.70 -17.16
CA LEU A 923 12.49 -23.87 -15.77
C LEU A 923 10.98 -24.07 -15.68
N ASP A 924 10.55 -25.25 -15.21
CA ASP A 924 9.14 -25.59 -14.97
C ASP A 924 8.19 -25.40 -16.18
N GLY A 925 8.64 -25.76 -17.39
CA GLY A 925 7.84 -25.59 -18.61
C GLY A 925 7.76 -24.16 -19.14
N VAL A 926 8.55 -23.24 -18.58
CA VAL A 926 8.69 -21.85 -19.03
C VAL A 926 10.05 -21.69 -19.69
N VAL A 927 10.08 -21.28 -20.94
CA VAL A 927 11.33 -20.92 -21.64
C VAL A 927 11.78 -19.55 -21.18
N GLN A 928 12.92 -19.49 -20.52
CA GLN A 928 13.54 -18.24 -20.06
C GLN A 928 14.75 -17.91 -20.90
N SER A 929 14.78 -16.77 -21.55
CA SER A 929 15.98 -16.26 -22.20
C SER A 929 16.50 -15.04 -21.44
N SER A 930 17.77 -15.08 -21.04
CA SER A 930 18.47 -13.95 -20.45
C SER A 930 19.49 -13.38 -21.45
N ALA A 931 19.45 -12.09 -21.69
CA ALA A 931 20.45 -11.38 -22.46
C ALA A 931 21.16 -10.36 -21.58
N SER A 932 22.48 -10.45 -21.49
CA SER A 932 23.31 -9.53 -20.69
C SER A 932 23.77 -8.37 -21.54
N SER A 933 22.97 -7.47 -21.86
CA SER A 933 23.16 -6.05 -22.17
C SER A 933 22.15 -5.58 -23.18
N LEU A 934 21.45 -4.69 -22.75
CA LEU A 934 21.13 -3.35 -23.28
C LEU A 934 20.41 -3.21 -24.59
N ASP A 935 19.47 -2.58 -24.57
CA ASP A 935 18.83 -1.40 -25.04
C ASP A 935 17.43 -1.56 -25.54
N VAL A 936 16.98 -2.62 -26.06
CA VAL A 936 15.56 -2.84 -26.29
C VAL A 936 15.28 -4.31 -26.35
N LEU A 937 14.54 -4.79 -25.39
CA LEU A 937 14.02 -6.11 -25.53
C LEU A 937 12.58 -6.10 -25.95
N GLN A 938 12.30 -6.83 -26.98
CA GLN A 938 10.94 -7.15 -27.37
C GLN A 938 10.71 -8.63 -27.08
N ALA A 939 9.78 -8.92 -26.18
CA ALA A 939 9.30 -10.27 -26.00
C ALA A 939 8.02 -10.45 -26.81
N ALA A 940 7.92 -11.53 -27.52
CA ALA A 940 6.74 -11.88 -28.29
C ALA A 940 6.09 -13.14 -27.74
N ALA A 941 4.79 -13.19 -27.56
CA ALA A 941 4.09 -14.39 -27.13
C ALA A 941 4.05 -15.41 -28.28
N ARG A 942 4.17 -16.67 -27.94
CA ARG A 942 4.25 -17.74 -28.91
C ARG A 942 2.86 -18.12 -29.43
N ARG A 943 2.68 -18.14 -30.72
CA ARG A 943 1.45 -18.56 -31.38
C ARG A 943 1.28 -20.08 -31.42
N GLU A 944 2.39 -20.82 -31.50
CA GLU A 944 2.38 -22.27 -31.55
C GLU A 944 3.07 -22.87 -30.33
N PRO A 945 2.57 -24.01 -29.78
CA PRO A 945 3.21 -24.63 -28.65
C PRO A 945 4.66 -25.03 -28.97
N ALA A 946 5.53 -24.92 -27.98
CA ALA A 946 6.92 -25.28 -28.09
C ALA A 946 7.03 -26.79 -28.28
N THR A 947 7.13 -27.25 -29.50
CA THR A 947 7.51 -28.59 -29.83
C THR A 947 8.95 -28.63 -30.25
N GLY A 948 9.82 -29.16 -29.40
CA GLY A 948 11.20 -29.39 -29.74
C GLY A 948 12.21 -28.47 -29.06
N GLU A 949 13.44 -28.60 -29.42
CA GLU A 949 14.64 -28.13 -28.74
C GLU A 949 14.70 -26.63 -28.48
N LYS A 950 15.43 -26.25 -27.44
CA LYS A 950 15.68 -24.88 -26.97
C LYS A 950 16.08 -23.86 -28.06
N ALA A 951 16.59 -24.30 -29.18
CA ALA A 951 16.93 -23.46 -30.34
C ALA A 951 15.70 -22.83 -31.02
N ASP A 952 14.51 -23.41 -30.83
CA ASP A 952 13.26 -22.90 -31.42
C ASP A 952 12.54 -21.90 -30.50
N ALA A 953 13.17 -21.43 -29.46
CA ALA A 953 12.55 -20.53 -28.47
C ALA A 953 12.00 -19.22 -29.09
N LEU A 954 12.53 -18.82 -30.26
CA LEU A 954 12.08 -17.61 -30.96
C LEU A 954 11.05 -17.92 -32.07
N LYS A 955 10.77 -19.18 -32.35
CA LYS A 955 9.83 -19.57 -33.39
C LYS A 955 8.39 -19.59 -32.86
N GLY A 956 7.47 -19.02 -33.55
CA GLY A 956 6.04 -19.02 -33.23
C GLY A 956 5.61 -17.97 -32.21
N TRP A 957 6.39 -16.92 -32.06
CA TRP A 957 6.04 -15.78 -31.20
C TRP A 957 5.21 -14.74 -31.95
N ASP A 958 4.12 -14.27 -31.38
CA ASP A 958 3.25 -13.25 -32.00
C ASP A 958 2.83 -12.09 -31.08
N THR A 959 3.39 -11.97 -29.87
CA THR A 959 3.24 -10.80 -28.99
C THR A 959 4.58 -10.30 -28.48
N ILE A 960 4.76 -8.97 -28.42
CA ILE A 960 6.06 -8.36 -28.11
C ILE A 960 6.01 -7.55 -26.83
N ALA A 961 6.99 -7.75 -25.94
CA ALA A 961 7.26 -6.93 -24.78
C ALA A 961 8.67 -6.32 -24.85
N ARG A 962 8.85 -5.05 -24.48
CA ARG A 962 10.14 -4.34 -24.53
C ARG A 962 10.66 -4.00 -23.15
N ALA A 963 11.95 -4.21 -22.91
CA ALA A 963 12.65 -3.75 -21.71
C ALA A 963 14.13 -3.46 -21.98
N ALA A 964 14.74 -2.55 -21.25
CA ALA A 964 16.13 -2.13 -21.39
C ALA A 964 16.94 -2.44 -20.13
N THR A 965 18.21 -2.80 -20.28
CA THR A 965 19.23 -3.19 -19.29
C THR A 965 18.88 -4.32 -18.33
N GLU A 966 19.64 -5.39 -18.31
CA GLU A 966 19.43 -6.67 -17.62
C GLU A 966 18.02 -7.22 -17.81
N VAL A 967 17.87 -8.05 -18.84
CA VAL A 967 16.54 -8.44 -19.26
C VAL A 967 16.36 -9.93 -19.16
N ILE A 968 15.34 -10.29 -18.40
CA ILE A 968 14.81 -11.65 -18.40
C ILE A 968 13.55 -11.67 -19.26
N VAL A 969 13.58 -12.41 -20.37
CA VAL A 969 12.41 -12.70 -21.19
C VAL A 969 11.90 -14.08 -20.84
N ARG A 970 10.68 -14.16 -20.37
CA ARG A 970 9.98 -15.44 -20.14
C ARG A 970 8.87 -15.58 -21.13
N ALA A 971 8.72 -16.77 -21.62
CA ALA A 971 7.60 -17.08 -22.49
C ALA A 971 7.11 -18.51 -22.24
N ASN A 972 5.82 -18.66 -22.31
CA ASN A 972 5.13 -19.94 -22.34
C ASN A 972 4.18 -19.93 -23.55
N GLU A 973 3.36 -20.95 -23.69
CA GLU A 973 2.41 -21.12 -24.80
C GLU A 973 1.38 -19.97 -24.90
N ILE A 974 1.19 -19.18 -23.85
CA ILE A 974 0.12 -18.20 -23.74
C ILE A 974 0.64 -16.77 -23.50
N GLU A 975 1.79 -16.63 -22.86
CA GLU A 975 2.27 -15.35 -22.35
C GLU A 975 3.77 -15.13 -22.61
N ALA A 976 4.14 -13.94 -23.04
CA ALA A 976 5.52 -13.48 -23.08
C ALA A 976 5.72 -12.31 -22.12
N GLN A 977 6.71 -12.41 -21.26
CA GLN A 977 7.04 -11.39 -20.26
C GLN A 977 8.50 -10.95 -20.39
N ALA A 978 8.71 -9.65 -20.50
CA ALA A 978 10.03 -9.03 -20.41
C ALA A 978 10.09 -8.14 -19.16
N LYS A 979 11.14 -8.32 -18.37
CA LYS A 979 11.30 -7.65 -17.09
C LYS A 979 12.64 -6.93 -17.00
N ARG A 980 12.61 -5.65 -16.74
CA ARG A 980 13.79 -4.85 -16.39
C ARG A 980 13.85 -4.68 -14.88
N VAL A 981 14.99 -5.00 -14.29
CA VAL A 981 15.25 -4.76 -12.88
C VAL A 981 16.35 -3.71 -12.74
N GLU A 982 16.00 -2.55 -12.25
CA GLU A 982 16.95 -1.50 -11.91
C GLU A 982 17.12 -1.48 -10.38
N THR A 983 18.29 -1.84 -9.90
CA THR A 983 18.56 -1.83 -8.46
C THR A 983 19.19 -0.49 -8.10
N VAL A 984 18.46 0.35 -7.39
CA VAL A 984 19.00 1.56 -6.79
C VAL A 984 19.39 1.22 -5.35
N GLN A 985 20.69 1.10 -5.09
CA GLN A 985 21.16 0.97 -3.72
C GLN A 985 21.08 2.32 -3.01
N ALA A 986 20.13 2.45 -2.11
CA ALA A 986 20.14 3.54 -1.14
C ALA A 986 20.95 3.09 0.07
N GLN A 987 22.14 3.65 0.24
CA GLN A 987 22.90 3.50 1.48
C GLN A 987 22.23 4.35 2.57
N THR A 988 21.44 3.73 3.38
CA THR A 988 21.07 4.26 4.68
C THR A 988 21.56 3.27 5.72
N SER A 989 22.67 3.63 6.39
CA SER A 989 23.26 2.94 7.57
C SER A 989 23.26 1.40 7.52
N ALA A 990 24.23 0.76 8.05
CA ALA A 990 24.58 -0.66 8.24
C ALA A 990 23.69 -1.81 7.70
N ASN A 991 22.43 -1.56 7.35
CA ASN A 991 21.50 -2.48 6.68
C ASN A 991 21.03 -1.79 5.39
N GLY A 992 21.71 -2.04 4.29
CA GLY A 992 21.36 -1.44 2.99
C GLY A 992 19.98 -1.91 2.53
N ALA A 993 19.05 -0.97 2.36
CA ALA A 993 17.81 -1.22 1.65
C ALA A 993 18.03 -1.02 0.15
N ALA A 994 17.75 -2.03 -0.65
CA ALA A 994 17.78 -1.93 -2.10
C ALA A 994 16.35 -1.66 -2.60
N ILE A 995 16.15 -0.54 -3.27
CA ILE A 995 14.90 -0.27 -3.99
C ILE A 995 15.09 -0.83 -5.39
N GLN A 996 14.34 -1.88 -5.70
CA GLN A 996 14.28 -2.43 -7.05
C GLN A 996 13.10 -1.82 -7.80
N THR A 997 13.39 -1.06 -8.84
CA THR A 997 12.39 -0.66 -9.81
C THR A 997 12.26 -1.76 -10.85
N THR A 998 11.14 -2.48 -10.82
CA THR A 998 10.86 -3.49 -11.82
C THR A 998 9.94 -2.88 -12.87
N GLN A 999 10.46 -2.67 -14.07
CA GLN A 999 9.62 -2.38 -15.23
C GLN A 999 9.33 -3.71 -15.92
N SER A 1000 8.07 -4.06 -16.07
CA SER A 1000 7.68 -5.28 -16.78
C SER A 1000 6.72 -4.95 -17.93
N VAL A 1001 6.96 -5.57 -19.04
CA VAL A 1001 6.06 -5.54 -20.18
C VAL A 1001 5.55 -6.98 -20.39
N VAL A 1002 4.26 -7.14 -20.33
CA VAL A 1002 3.60 -8.44 -20.45
C VAL A 1002 2.73 -8.44 -21.71
N ALA A 1003 2.88 -9.45 -22.53
CA ALA A 1003 2.00 -9.68 -23.67
C ALA A 1003 1.36 -11.08 -23.53
N SER A 1004 0.05 -11.14 -23.56
CA SER A 1004 -0.72 -12.37 -23.36
C SER A 1004 -1.68 -12.63 -24.50
N LEU A 1005 -1.77 -13.85 -24.94
CA LEU A 1005 -2.69 -14.31 -25.99
C LEU A 1005 -4.14 -14.43 -25.49
N ASP A 1006 -4.34 -14.63 -24.19
CA ASP A 1006 -5.67 -14.79 -23.58
C ASP A 1006 -6.49 -13.49 -23.53
N GLN A 1007 -5.85 -12.33 -23.65
CA GLN A 1007 -6.50 -11.02 -23.57
C GLN A 1007 -6.56 -10.29 -24.93
N GLY A 1008 -6.33 -11.01 -26.01
CA GLY A 1008 -6.08 -10.41 -27.33
C GLY A 1008 -4.69 -9.76 -27.37
N VAL A 1009 -4.10 -9.65 -28.55
CA VAL A 1009 -2.74 -9.11 -28.76
C VAL A 1009 -2.64 -7.68 -28.23
N LYS A 1010 -2.44 -7.52 -26.90
CA LYS A 1010 -2.20 -6.24 -26.21
C LYS A 1010 -1.00 -6.37 -25.30
N ALA A 1011 0.04 -5.61 -25.61
CA ALA A 1011 1.15 -5.44 -24.69
C ALA A 1011 0.73 -4.51 -23.55
N MET A 1012 0.84 -4.99 -22.30
CA MET A 1012 0.65 -4.15 -21.12
C MET A 1012 2.01 -3.76 -20.54
N TYR A 1013 2.20 -2.47 -20.30
CA TYR A 1013 3.37 -1.92 -19.62
C TYR A 1013 3.04 -1.66 -18.16
N SER A 1014 3.82 -2.22 -17.25
CA SER A 1014 3.66 -1.96 -15.82
C SER A 1014 5.00 -1.62 -15.17
N VAL A 1015 4.97 -0.66 -14.24
CA VAL A 1015 6.11 -0.32 -13.38
C VAL A 1015 5.77 -0.73 -11.96
N LYS A 1016 6.56 -1.62 -11.38
CA LYS A 1016 6.41 -2.03 -9.99
C LYS A 1016 7.66 -1.63 -9.21
N LEU A 1017 7.45 -0.84 -8.15
CA LEU A 1017 8.48 -0.51 -7.17
C LEU A 1017 8.41 -1.53 -6.02
N GLN A 1018 9.51 -2.20 -5.76
CA GLN A 1018 9.65 -3.09 -4.60
C GLN A 1018 10.88 -2.67 -3.80
N ALA A 1019 10.67 -2.40 -2.52
CA ALA A 1019 11.76 -2.22 -1.56
C ALA A 1019 12.08 -3.57 -0.92
N HIS A 1020 13.32 -4.00 -1.01
CA HIS A 1020 13.83 -5.14 -0.28
C HIS A 1020 14.80 -4.64 0.78
N ALA A 1021 14.53 -4.94 2.05
CA ALA A 1021 15.51 -4.82 3.11
C ALA A 1021 16.38 -6.09 3.11
N ASN A 1022 17.70 -5.91 3.02
CA ASN A 1022 18.67 -7.01 3.17
C ASN A 1022 18.92 -7.28 4.65
#